data_207141e7532e289062686054d67ab033
#
_entry.id   207141e7532e289062686054d67ab033
#
_cell.length_a   1.000
_cell.length_b   1.000
_cell.length_c   1.000
_cell.angle_alpha   90.00
_cell.angle_beta   90.00
_cell.angle_gamma   90.00
#
_symmetry.space_group_name_H-M   'P 1'
#
loop_
_entity.id
_entity.type
_entity.pdbx_description
1 polymer ?
#
loop_
_entity_poly.entity_id
_entity_poly.type
_entity_poly.pdbx_seq_one_letter_code
_entity_poly.pdbx_strand_id
1 'polypeptide(L)'
;ARDKELTALRMEDMKKAHAIDPSRVMTFTSGWASAEHSEEDAKANLLPFDSVLHRKGWFDNHRAAGPATWEEDYYRGPKDNLMYTDNRTEIYIRGEEGALSTPPRIAEIAKEIEQTGIKGWDGLFWKNQYEAFQQFFHEKNLAPYFGSIDSLTRAMGDVSFDHQGRRIQGMRMQNTGDVYAVNGWEAMPYDNHSGIVDIYRNCKGNPSTFTYYTQPLYVAVSPRTQFVHLPGKVPVDFYIVNEKNLSGKYRLSVFVCTPDGKEGKHIEKEVHITGGDCFGQLLLEHCQLEIEGVSGLYQVKAQLRNASGHLCAEGKDEVLGIYWDKKQLKGKGALYGTPDDPVATFYQKATGCELPAFHSDIEKLDWIVVTRSSLDAPQPVPVEAFCQKEGKSVLELSLYKDDDLRTLAGVTQDNKIDRTFADGAQPDPLLPANQSFSAIWDGKLKAPQSGTYMIGVTSDQGMRLSVNGQRIVDEWRNNKELTVVRPFLLKAGDEVAVRVEYSQRNPTGSVQLVWSLPDHAAIAPQELLDRVKEDGTSLLLLKSAESWMDAVSAYTGSAYHGYYSVGKNWVGGVHFVKEHPLFNGLPVNVAMGWPYQALVRNGDRRLGLHIDNEELVAGSYGSAPFNLGSAVGIISCGKGKIYYSTLDLVDNLNNPAAAADVARKLFCNFILLSKDR
;
A
#
# COMPACT_ATOMS: atom_id res chain seq x y z
N ALA A 1 -25.50 -16.13 27.44
CA ALA A 1 -26.58 -17.09 27.12
C ALA A 1 -26.71 -17.28 25.62
N ARG A 2 -26.78 -16.18 24.83
CA ARG A 2 -26.94 -16.22 23.38
C ARG A 2 -25.80 -16.97 22.67
N ASP A 3 -24.57 -16.79 23.13
CA ASP A 3 -23.39 -17.45 22.54
C ASP A 3 -23.39 -18.96 22.77
N LYS A 4 -23.86 -19.42 23.93
CA LYS A 4 -23.96 -20.88 24.23
C LYS A 4 -25.05 -21.55 23.40
N GLU A 5 -26.16 -20.89 23.17
CA GLU A 5 -27.26 -21.37 22.34
C GLU A 5 -26.85 -21.45 20.86
N LEU A 6 -26.21 -20.39 20.33
CA LEU A 6 -25.64 -20.39 18.97
C LEU A 6 -24.60 -21.48 18.78
N THR A 7 -23.73 -21.72 19.78
CA THR A 7 -22.73 -22.78 19.74
C THR A 7 -23.38 -24.16 19.66
N ALA A 8 -24.43 -24.39 20.46
CA ALA A 8 -25.17 -25.66 20.43
C ALA A 8 -25.86 -25.90 19.08
N LEU A 9 -26.48 -24.89 18.50
CA LEU A 9 -27.10 -24.99 17.16
C LEU A 9 -26.08 -25.28 16.07
N ARG A 10 -24.96 -24.56 16.07
CA ARG A 10 -23.85 -24.82 15.13
C ARG A 10 -23.34 -26.25 15.23
N MET A 11 -23.13 -26.75 16.45
CA MET A 11 -22.67 -28.13 16.69
C MET A 11 -23.66 -29.16 16.14
N GLU A 12 -24.96 -28.91 16.27
CA GLU A 12 -25.99 -29.76 15.71
C GLU A 12 -25.97 -29.78 14.18
N ASP A 13 -25.82 -28.59 13.57
CA ASP A 13 -25.73 -28.48 12.11
C ASP A 13 -24.46 -29.14 11.56
N MET A 14 -23.33 -29.01 12.24
CA MET A 14 -22.09 -29.71 11.89
C MET A 14 -22.25 -31.22 11.92
N LYS A 15 -22.93 -31.77 12.93
CA LYS A 15 -23.26 -33.20 12.99
C LYS A 15 -24.14 -33.67 11.83
N LYS A 16 -25.15 -32.84 11.47
CA LYS A 16 -26.00 -33.14 10.31
C LYS A 16 -25.21 -33.11 9.02
N ALA A 17 -24.37 -32.10 8.81
CA ALA A 17 -23.53 -32.00 7.63
C ALA A 17 -22.55 -33.19 7.52
N HIS A 18 -21.89 -33.55 8.61
CA HIS A 18 -21.01 -34.72 8.66
C HIS A 18 -21.76 -36.04 8.36
N ALA A 19 -23.00 -36.18 8.82
CA ALA A 19 -23.81 -37.35 8.53
C ALA A 19 -24.17 -37.47 7.04
N ILE A 20 -24.25 -36.35 6.31
CA ILE A 20 -24.49 -36.33 4.86
C ILE A 20 -23.21 -36.70 4.08
N ASP A 21 -22.06 -36.13 4.48
CA ASP A 21 -20.77 -36.45 3.85
C ASP A 21 -19.65 -36.57 4.90
N PRO A 22 -19.42 -37.79 5.43
CA PRO A 22 -18.39 -38.01 6.47
C PRO A 22 -16.95 -37.96 5.90
N SER A 23 -16.78 -37.82 4.60
CA SER A 23 -15.44 -37.71 3.99
C SER A 23 -14.85 -36.30 4.06
N ARG A 24 -15.67 -35.31 4.40
CA ARG A 24 -15.23 -33.91 4.48
C ARG A 24 -14.59 -33.59 5.83
N VAL A 25 -13.42 -32.97 5.76
CA VAL A 25 -12.80 -32.34 6.92
C VAL A 25 -13.59 -31.07 7.24
N MET A 26 -13.96 -30.90 8.50
CA MET A 26 -14.77 -29.79 8.98
C MET A 26 -14.09 -29.11 10.16
N THR A 27 -14.17 -27.80 10.26
CA THR A 27 -13.74 -26.99 11.39
C THR A 27 -14.91 -26.21 11.98
N PHE A 28 -14.97 -26.07 13.29
CA PHE A 28 -16.09 -25.43 13.98
C PHE A 28 -16.12 -23.92 13.75
N THR A 29 -14.95 -23.29 13.73
CA THR A 29 -14.80 -21.85 13.47
C THR A 29 -13.69 -21.65 12.47
N SER A 30 -13.93 -20.76 11.51
CA SER A 30 -12.89 -20.22 10.66
C SER A 30 -12.20 -19.09 11.42
N GLY A 31 -10.87 -19.14 11.46
CA GLY A 31 -10.05 -18.39 12.37
C GLY A 31 -10.21 -16.89 12.33
N TRP A 32 -10.48 -16.34 13.45
CA TRP A 32 -10.22 -14.94 13.68
C TRP A 32 -8.72 -14.77 13.89
N ALA A 33 -8.13 -13.93 13.07
CA ALA A 33 -6.73 -13.60 13.10
C ALA A 33 -6.30 -12.86 14.38
N SER A 34 -6.41 -13.49 15.53
CA SER A 34 -5.57 -13.07 16.63
C SER A 34 -4.20 -13.71 16.42
N ALA A 35 -3.16 -12.92 16.51
CA ALA A 35 -1.78 -13.40 16.41
C ALA A 35 -1.39 -14.41 17.53
N GLU A 36 -2.31 -14.73 18.40
CA GLU A 36 -2.12 -15.55 19.59
C GLU A 36 -3.19 -16.65 19.64
N HIS A 37 -3.00 -17.70 18.85
CA HIS A 37 -3.77 -18.93 19.03
C HIS A 37 -3.12 -19.79 20.11
N SER A 38 -3.86 -20.06 21.14
CA SER A 38 -3.45 -20.98 22.20
C SER A 38 -3.83 -22.43 21.86
N GLU A 39 -3.21 -23.40 22.54
CA GLU A 39 -3.63 -24.81 22.47
C GLU A 39 -5.10 -24.98 22.86
N GLU A 40 -5.62 -24.11 23.72
CA GLU A 40 -7.02 -24.09 24.14
C GLU A 40 -7.95 -23.70 22.99
N ASP A 41 -7.55 -22.72 22.13
CA ASP A 41 -8.33 -22.31 20.97
C ASP A 41 -8.39 -23.45 19.93
N ALA A 42 -7.30 -24.17 19.73
CA ALA A 42 -7.26 -25.32 18.83
C ALA A 42 -8.18 -26.44 19.32
N LYS A 43 -8.18 -26.74 20.61
CA LYS A 43 -9.07 -27.74 21.20
C LYS A 43 -10.54 -27.33 21.13
N ALA A 44 -10.84 -26.04 21.22
CA ALA A 44 -12.21 -25.55 21.09
C ALA A 44 -12.83 -25.80 19.70
N ASN A 45 -12.02 -26.05 18.70
CA ASN A 45 -12.46 -26.37 17.34
C ASN A 45 -12.64 -27.89 17.09
N LEU A 46 -12.35 -28.76 18.06
CA LEU A 46 -12.57 -30.20 17.93
C LEU A 46 -14.06 -30.53 17.82
N LEU A 47 -14.40 -31.33 16.83
CA LEU A 47 -15.75 -31.84 16.63
C LEU A 47 -15.87 -33.26 17.22
N PRO A 48 -17.05 -33.67 17.66
CA PRO A 48 -17.24 -34.98 18.29
C PRO A 48 -16.90 -36.20 17.42
N PHE A 49 -16.85 -36.00 16.10
CA PHE A 49 -16.54 -37.01 15.10
C PHE A 49 -15.10 -36.92 14.58
N ASP A 50 -14.29 -35.99 15.08
CA ASP A 50 -12.89 -35.89 14.69
C ASP A 50 -12.11 -37.14 15.14
N SER A 51 -11.15 -37.54 14.32
CA SER A 51 -10.35 -38.71 14.56
C SER A 51 -9.39 -38.52 15.74
N VAL A 52 -8.88 -39.63 16.26
CA VAL A 52 -7.85 -39.60 17.33
C VAL A 52 -6.55 -38.90 16.89
N LEU A 53 -6.32 -38.72 15.59
CA LEU A 53 -5.19 -37.99 15.05
C LEU A 53 -5.29 -36.48 15.29
N HIS A 54 -6.51 -35.95 15.52
CA HIS A 54 -6.76 -34.55 15.78
C HIS A 54 -6.88 -34.19 17.26
N ARG A 55 -6.29 -34.97 18.14
CA ARG A 55 -6.46 -34.84 19.62
C ARG A 55 -6.06 -33.49 20.19
N LYS A 56 -5.17 -32.77 19.52
CA LYS A 56 -4.76 -31.43 19.95
C LYS A 56 -5.55 -30.30 19.26
N GLY A 57 -6.41 -30.61 18.30
CA GLY A 57 -7.33 -29.69 17.66
C GLY A 57 -6.84 -29.10 16.34
N TRP A 58 -7.38 -27.95 16.02
CA TRP A 58 -7.21 -27.27 14.74
C TRP A 58 -6.76 -25.85 14.99
N PHE A 59 -5.77 -25.40 14.25
CA PHE A 59 -5.41 -23.99 14.13
C PHE A 59 -5.84 -23.49 12.77
N ASP A 60 -6.76 -22.55 12.75
CA ASP A 60 -7.14 -21.83 11.53
C ASP A 60 -6.73 -20.36 11.67
N ASN A 61 -5.70 -19.97 10.94
CA ASN A 61 -5.16 -18.63 10.97
C ASN A 61 -5.56 -17.87 9.70
N HIS A 62 -6.39 -16.87 9.86
CA HIS A 62 -6.66 -15.88 8.80
C HIS A 62 -5.63 -14.77 8.87
N ARG A 63 -4.82 -14.66 7.84
CA ARG A 63 -4.00 -13.48 7.59
C ARG A 63 -4.43 -12.84 6.27
N ALA A 64 -5.69 -12.42 6.24
CA ALA A 64 -6.15 -11.59 5.15
C ALA A 64 -5.24 -10.37 5.05
N ALA A 65 -4.47 -10.25 3.98
CA ALA A 65 -3.72 -9.05 3.74
C ALA A 65 -4.72 -7.94 3.43
N GLY A 66 -4.67 -6.95 4.24
CA GLY A 66 -5.21 -5.66 3.88
C GLY A 66 -4.45 -5.07 2.68
N PRO A 67 -4.69 -3.81 2.37
CA PRO A 67 -4.18 -3.15 1.19
C PRO A 67 -2.66 -3.14 1.18
N ALA A 68 -2.10 -3.75 0.16
CA ALA A 68 -0.71 -3.58 -0.27
C ALA A 68 0.31 -3.47 0.87
N THR A 69 0.13 -4.23 1.94
CA THR A 69 1.11 -4.34 2.99
C THR A 69 2.11 -5.40 2.57
N TRP A 70 3.28 -4.94 2.14
CA TRP A 70 4.44 -5.80 2.03
C TRP A 70 4.83 -6.18 3.45
N GLU A 71 4.48 -7.39 3.84
CA GLU A 71 4.94 -7.92 5.12
C GLU A 71 6.39 -8.35 4.94
N GLU A 72 7.29 -7.77 5.69
CA GLU A 72 8.68 -8.25 5.80
C GLU A 72 8.77 -9.64 6.42
N ASP A 73 7.63 -10.15 6.88
CA ASP A 73 7.50 -11.34 7.70
C ASP A 73 7.91 -12.63 7.01
N TYR A 74 7.82 -12.75 5.69
CA TYR A 74 8.23 -13.97 5.01
C TYR A 74 9.74 -14.09 4.77
N TYR A 75 10.51 -13.06 5.13
CA TYR A 75 11.99 -13.10 5.11
C TYR A 75 12.60 -13.28 6.49
N ARG A 76 11.83 -13.76 7.43
CA ARG A 76 12.33 -14.13 8.75
C ARG A 76 13.16 -15.41 8.70
N GLY A 77 13.97 -15.60 9.71
CA GLY A 77 14.74 -16.84 9.85
C GLY A 77 13.88 -18.08 10.09
N PRO A 78 14.47 -19.27 10.07
CA PRO A 78 13.76 -20.55 10.12
C PRO A 78 12.82 -20.72 11.30
N LYS A 79 13.11 -20.06 12.44
CA LYS A 79 12.31 -20.16 13.67
C LYS A 79 11.18 -19.14 13.74
N ASP A 80 11.23 -18.10 12.91
CA ASP A 80 10.31 -16.97 13.00
C ASP A 80 9.16 -17.09 11.98
N ASN A 81 9.25 -18.07 11.11
CA ASN A 81 8.28 -18.27 10.06
C ASN A 81 7.19 -19.15 10.57
N LEU A 82 6.40 -18.65 11.44
CA LEU A 82 5.15 -19.18 11.58
C LEU A 82 4.70 -19.70 12.84
N MET A 83 4.96 -20.51 13.50
CA MET A 83 3.88 -21.35 14.00
C MET A 83 3.99 -21.53 15.49
N TYR A 84 2.91 -21.22 16.09
CA TYR A 84 2.60 -21.41 17.49
C TYR A 84 2.60 -22.87 17.91
N THR A 85 2.82 -23.80 16.96
CA THR A 85 2.81 -25.24 17.25
C THR A 85 4.10 -25.89 16.76
N ASP A 86 4.59 -26.89 17.48
CA ASP A 86 5.70 -27.77 17.07
C ASP A 86 5.32 -28.80 16.03
N ASN A 87 4.18 -28.96 15.86
CA ASN A 87 3.08 -29.33 15.08
C ASN A 87 3.16 -30.57 14.23
N ARG A 88 3.09 -31.64 14.91
CA ARG A 88 2.89 -32.96 14.32
C ARG A 88 1.54 -33.57 14.72
N THR A 89 0.76 -32.86 15.50
CA THR A 89 -0.42 -33.40 16.17
C THR A 89 -1.67 -32.53 16.03
N GLU A 90 -1.53 -31.27 15.69
CA GLU A 90 -2.63 -30.38 15.31
C GLU A 90 -2.69 -30.22 13.80
N ILE A 91 -3.87 -29.97 13.28
CA ILE A 91 -4.04 -29.55 11.90
C ILE A 91 -3.91 -28.03 11.86
N TYR A 92 -2.95 -27.57 11.06
CA TYR A 92 -2.73 -26.16 10.87
C TYR A 92 -3.27 -25.71 9.50
N ILE A 93 -4.23 -24.81 9.53
CA ILE A 93 -4.89 -24.26 8.38
C ILE A 93 -4.57 -22.77 8.27
N ARG A 94 -4.20 -22.31 7.08
CA ARG A 94 -4.31 -20.94 6.67
C ARG A 94 -5.57 -20.79 5.84
N GLY A 95 -6.66 -20.51 6.50
CA GLY A 95 -7.99 -20.48 5.90
C GLY A 95 -8.19 -19.29 4.98
N GLU A 96 -7.42 -18.22 5.19
CA GLU A 96 -7.44 -17.06 4.31
C GLU A 96 -6.02 -16.46 4.23
N GLU A 97 -5.26 -16.89 3.24
CA GLU A 97 -3.92 -16.37 3.03
C GLU A 97 -3.99 -15.04 2.29
N GLY A 98 -3.33 -14.03 2.85
CA GLY A 98 -3.39 -12.67 2.35
C GLY A 98 -2.81 -12.49 0.95
N ALA A 99 -3.47 -11.62 0.18
CA ALA A 99 -3.03 -11.21 -1.14
C ALA A 99 -2.99 -9.69 -1.25
N LEU A 100 -2.18 -9.18 -2.16
CA LEU A 100 -2.20 -7.78 -2.52
C LEU A 100 -3.35 -7.51 -3.47
N SER A 101 -4.11 -6.46 -3.21
CA SER A 101 -5.16 -6.01 -4.13
C SER A 101 -4.53 -5.41 -5.38
N THR A 102 -4.94 -5.92 -6.55
CA THR A 102 -4.42 -5.48 -7.85
C THR A 102 -5.56 -5.26 -8.84
N PRO A 103 -5.39 -4.38 -9.83
CA PRO A 103 -6.42 -4.10 -10.82
C PRO A 103 -6.82 -5.35 -11.65
N PRO A 104 -8.03 -5.37 -12.21
CA PRO A 104 -8.45 -6.41 -13.15
C PRO A 104 -7.74 -6.27 -14.50
N ARG A 105 -7.86 -7.27 -15.34
CA ARG A 105 -7.41 -7.28 -16.74
C ARG A 105 -8.39 -6.47 -17.61
N ILE A 106 -8.42 -5.15 -17.41
CA ILE A 106 -9.42 -4.25 -17.97
C ILE A 106 -9.52 -4.33 -19.51
N ALA A 107 -8.40 -4.59 -20.19
CA ALA A 107 -8.41 -4.73 -21.66
C ALA A 107 -9.10 -6.02 -22.11
N GLU A 108 -8.92 -7.13 -21.39
CA GLU A 108 -9.61 -8.39 -21.70
C GLU A 108 -11.10 -8.30 -21.37
N ILE A 109 -11.46 -7.62 -20.27
CA ILE A 109 -12.86 -7.34 -19.93
C ILE A 109 -13.53 -6.52 -21.06
N ALA A 110 -12.89 -5.45 -21.52
CA ALA A 110 -13.42 -4.60 -22.59
C ALA A 110 -13.60 -5.38 -23.91
N LYS A 111 -12.64 -6.23 -24.26
CA LYS A 111 -12.71 -7.10 -25.43
C LYS A 111 -13.86 -8.10 -25.35
N GLU A 112 -14.09 -8.71 -24.19
CA GLU A 112 -15.22 -9.61 -23.99
C GLU A 112 -16.56 -8.87 -24.10
N ILE A 113 -16.66 -7.66 -23.52
CA ILE A 113 -17.85 -6.80 -23.64
C ILE A 113 -18.12 -6.43 -25.10
N GLU A 114 -17.10 -6.12 -25.88
CA GLU A 114 -17.23 -5.82 -27.30
C GLU A 114 -17.78 -7.02 -28.08
N GLN A 115 -17.31 -8.22 -27.77
CA GLN A 115 -17.74 -9.46 -28.46
C GLN A 115 -19.12 -9.94 -28.04
N THR A 116 -19.48 -9.79 -26.78
CA THR A 116 -20.69 -10.40 -26.20
C THR A 116 -21.78 -9.39 -25.86
N GLY A 117 -21.50 -8.11 -25.93
CA GLY A 117 -22.37 -7.02 -25.49
C GLY A 117 -22.38 -6.85 -23.95
N ILE A 118 -22.93 -5.73 -23.51
CA ILE A 118 -23.09 -5.42 -22.08
C ILE A 118 -24.17 -6.33 -21.51
N LYS A 119 -23.80 -7.23 -20.60
CA LYS A 119 -24.72 -8.20 -20.00
C LYS A 119 -25.05 -7.93 -18.55
N GLY A 120 -24.20 -7.22 -17.82
CA GLY A 120 -24.36 -6.89 -16.43
C GLY A 120 -24.46 -5.38 -16.20
N TRP A 121 -24.80 -5.01 -14.99
CA TRP A 121 -24.84 -3.60 -14.54
C TRP A 121 -23.45 -2.94 -14.59
N ASP A 122 -22.39 -3.71 -14.51
CA ASP A 122 -20.99 -3.29 -14.48
C ASP A 122 -20.34 -3.15 -15.87
N GLY A 123 -20.96 -3.69 -16.92
CA GLY A 123 -20.36 -3.68 -18.27
C GLY A 123 -20.06 -2.29 -18.81
N LEU A 124 -20.97 -1.33 -18.60
CA LEU A 124 -20.74 0.07 -18.99
C LEU A 124 -19.62 0.71 -18.15
N PHE A 125 -19.57 0.38 -16.86
CA PHE A 125 -18.50 0.83 -15.98
C PHE A 125 -17.13 0.39 -16.49
N TRP A 126 -16.95 -0.89 -16.80
CA TRP A 126 -15.68 -1.41 -17.31
C TRP A 126 -15.30 -0.86 -18.66
N LYS A 127 -16.27 -0.66 -19.54
CA LYS A 127 -16.03 -0.01 -20.84
C LYS A 127 -15.48 1.41 -20.65
N ASN A 128 -16.13 2.21 -19.84
CA ASN A 128 -15.70 3.59 -19.54
C ASN A 128 -14.30 3.62 -18.87
N GLN A 129 -14.02 2.68 -17.98
CA GLN A 129 -12.70 2.52 -17.36
C GLN A 129 -11.62 2.24 -18.41
N TYR A 130 -11.90 1.36 -19.34
CA TYR A 130 -10.95 1.03 -20.40
C TYR A 130 -10.70 2.19 -21.34
N GLU A 131 -11.73 2.93 -21.72
CA GLU A 131 -11.62 4.13 -22.54
C GLU A 131 -10.76 5.20 -21.86
N ALA A 132 -10.97 5.45 -20.58
CA ALA A 132 -10.14 6.38 -19.79
C ALA A 132 -8.68 5.89 -19.70
N PHE A 133 -8.47 4.58 -19.54
CA PHE A 133 -7.12 4.02 -19.52
C PHE A 133 -6.44 4.14 -20.89
N GLN A 134 -7.16 3.92 -21.98
CA GLN A 134 -6.62 4.11 -23.35
C GLN A 134 -6.16 5.56 -23.56
N GLN A 135 -6.98 6.53 -23.15
CA GLN A 135 -6.64 7.94 -23.24
C GLN A 135 -5.37 8.23 -22.44
N PHE A 136 -5.32 7.87 -21.17
CA PHE A 136 -4.15 8.07 -20.29
C PHE A 136 -2.89 7.37 -20.84
N PHE A 137 -3.01 6.13 -21.28
CA PHE A 137 -1.90 5.33 -21.81
C PHE A 137 -1.28 5.97 -23.05
N HIS A 138 -2.14 6.55 -23.91
CA HIS A 138 -1.72 7.28 -25.10
C HIS A 138 -1.10 8.64 -24.74
N GLU A 139 -1.77 9.46 -23.91
CA GLU A 139 -1.31 10.79 -23.52
C GLU A 139 0.03 10.76 -22.80
N LYS A 140 0.24 9.77 -21.94
CA LYS A 140 1.49 9.58 -21.19
C LYS A 140 2.54 8.76 -21.94
N ASN A 141 2.29 8.41 -23.20
CA ASN A 141 3.20 7.66 -24.08
C ASN A 141 3.77 6.40 -23.40
N LEU A 142 2.90 5.51 -22.90
CA LEU A 142 3.31 4.33 -22.14
C LEU A 142 3.58 3.10 -23.01
N ALA A 143 3.11 3.08 -24.26
CA ALA A 143 3.26 1.93 -25.17
C ALA A 143 4.73 1.50 -25.40
N PRO A 144 5.72 2.39 -25.55
CA PRO A 144 7.12 1.98 -25.72
C PRO A 144 7.71 1.21 -24.55
N TYR A 145 7.15 1.39 -23.34
CA TYR A 145 7.67 0.84 -22.09
C TYR A 145 6.92 -0.44 -21.64
N PHE A 146 5.61 -0.49 -21.89
CA PHE A 146 4.76 -1.57 -21.40
C PHE A 146 4.08 -2.38 -22.52
N GLY A 147 4.25 -1.96 -23.79
CA GLY A 147 3.64 -2.59 -24.96
C GLY A 147 2.13 -2.34 -25.05
N SER A 148 1.36 -2.77 -24.06
CA SER A 148 -0.10 -2.63 -24.04
C SER A 148 -0.65 -2.41 -22.63
N ILE A 149 -1.89 -1.96 -22.53
CA ILE A 149 -2.64 -1.87 -21.27
C ILE A 149 -2.73 -3.25 -20.61
N ASP A 150 -2.98 -4.28 -21.40
CA ASP A 150 -3.07 -5.66 -20.90
C ASP A 150 -1.75 -6.13 -20.28
N SER A 151 -0.63 -5.86 -20.93
CA SER A 151 0.70 -6.20 -20.38
C SER A 151 0.96 -5.46 -19.07
N LEU A 152 0.58 -4.18 -18.97
CA LEU A 152 0.76 -3.41 -17.75
C LEU A 152 -0.13 -3.92 -16.60
N THR A 153 -1.42 -4.16 -16.85
CA THR A 153 -2.32 -4.68 -15.81
C THR A 153 -1.94 -6.10 -15.38
N ARG A 154 -1.42 -6.92 -16.30
CA ARG A 154 -0.88 -8.23 -15.97
C ARG A 154 0.37 -8.15 -15.10
N ALA A 155 1.30 -7.24 -15.39
CA ALA A 155 2.45 -7.00 -14.54
C ALA A 155 2.05 -6.56 -13.11
N MET A 156 0.95 -5.79 -12.98
CA MET A 156 0.37 -5.46 -11.68
C MET A 156 -0.18 -6.69 -10.96
N GLY A 157 -0.85 -7.58 -11.68
CA GLY A 157 -1.32 -8.87 -11.15
C GLY A 157 -0.17 -9.77 -10.69
N ASP A 158 0.94 -9.77 -11.42
CA ASP A 158 2.15 -10.53 -11.07
C ASP A 158 2.75 -10.10 -9.73
N VAL A 159 2.60 -8.83 -9.35
CA VAL A 159 3.00 -8.34 -8.01
C VAL A 159 2.26 -9.07 -6.90
N SER A 160 0.95 -9.28 -7.04
CA SER A 160 0.15 -10.07 -6.08
C SER A 160 0.52 -11.55 -6.11
N PHE A 161 0.74 -12.10 -7.29
CA PHE A 161 1.08 -13.52 -7.45
C PHE A 161 2.43 -13.87 -6.84
N ASP A 162 3.43 -13.01 -7.01
CA ASP A 162 4.73 -13.17 -6.36
C ASP A 162 4.60 -13.11 -4.84
N HIS A 163 3.86 -12.14 -4.32
CA HIS A 163 3.59 -12.02 -2.88
C HIS A 163 2.92 -13.29 -2.31
N GLN A 164 1.85 -13.75 -2.94
CA GLN A 164 1.14 -14.97 -2.52
C GLN A 164 2.04 -16.21 -2.64
N GLY A 165 2.78 -16.33 -3.73
CA GLY A 165 3.69 -17.44 -3.98
C GLY A 165 4.77 -17.56 -2.90
N ARG A 166 5.36 -16.44 -2.48
CA ARG A 166 6.35 -16.39 -1.38
C ARG A 166 5.74 -16.81 -0.05
N ARG A 167 4.49 -16.44 0.22
CA ARG A 167 3.78 -16.87 1.42
C ARG A 167 3.50 -18.37 1.41
N ILE A 168 3.09 -18.93 0.27
CA ILE A 168 2.95 -20.39 0.07
C ILE A 168 4.29 -21.08 0.31
N GLN A 169 5.40 -20.56 -0.24
CA GLN A 169 6.73 -21.09 -0.01
C GLN A 169 7.10 -21.07 1.47
N GLY A 170 6.88 -19.93 2.16
CA GLY A 170 7.15 -19.78 3.58
C GLY A 170 6.45 -20.84 4.43
N MET A 171 5.22 -21.20 4.10
CA MET A 171 4.48 -22.24 4.77
C MET A 171 5.00 -23.65 4.45
N ARG A 172 5.23 -23.95 3.17
CA ARG A 172 5.64 -25.29 2.74
C ARG A 172 7.04 -25.67 3.22
N MET A 173 7.97 -24.71 3.33
CA MET A 173 9.33 -25.01 3.78
C MET A 173 9.43 -25.29 5.29
N GLN A 174 8.42 -24.96 6.11
CA GLN A 174 8.43 -25.18 7.57
C GLN A 174 7.97 -26.59 7.98
N ASN A 175 7.36 -27.36 7.11
CA ASN A 175 6.82 -28.69 7.39
C ASN A 175 5.80 -28.73 8.56
N THR A 176 5.05 -27.65 8.75
CA THR A 176 4.11 -27.48 9.85
C THR A 176 2.71 -27.12 9.40
N GLY A 177 2.55 -26.62 8.18
CA GLY A 177 1.24 -26.29 7.62
C GLY A 177 0.64 -27.45 6.85
N ASP A 178 -0.64 -27.74 7.10
CA ASP A 178 -1.37 -28.82 6.44
C ASP A 178 -2.22 -28.32 5.29
N VAL A 179 -2.84 -27.15 5.45
CA VAL A 179 -3.73 -26.55 4.46
C VAL A 179 -3.49 -25.06 4.34
N TYR A 180 -3.51 -24.55 3.12
CA TYR A 180 -3.65 -23.12 2.87
C TYR A 180 -4.72 -22.85 1.82
N ALA A 181 -5.47 -21.77 2.01
CA ALA A 181 -6.41 -21.26 1.03
C ALA A 181 -5.97 -19.87 0.60
N VAL A 182 -5.76 -19.72 -0.71
CA VAL A 182 -5.48 -18.40 -1.30
C VAL A 182 -6.73 -17.55 -1.20
N ASN A 183 -6.61 -16.36 -0.63
CA ASN A 183 -7.77 -15.48 -0.44
C ASN A 183 -8.33 -15.03 -1.78
N GLY A 184 -9.61 -15.30 -1.96
CA GLY A 184 -10.41 -14.87 -3.09
C GLY A 184 -9.99 -15.55 -4.40
N TRP A 185 -10.85 -16.40 -4.95
CA TRP A 185 -10.70 -16.84 -6.33
C TRP A 185 -10.95 -15.69 -7.30
N GLU A 186 -12.00 -14.91 -7.03
CA GLU A 186 -12.50 -13.84 -7.89
C GLU A 186 -12.39 -12.46 -7.19
N ALA A 187 -11.90 -11.49 -7.92
CA ALA A 187 -11.91 -10.10 -7.49
C ALA A 187 -13.29 -9.46 -7.72
N MET A 188 -13.80 -8.74 -6.74
CA MET A 188 -15.06 -7.99 -6.83
C MET A 188 -14.82 -6.53 -7.26
N PRO A 189 -15.73 -5.90 -8.03
CA PRO A 189 -15.49 -4.59 -8.62
C PRO A 189 -15.24 -3.46 -7.63
N TYR A 190 -15.90 -3.50 -6.46
CA TYR A 190 -15.90 -2.38 -5.51
C TYR A 190 -15.41 -2.72 -4.11
N ASP A 191 -15.11 -3.96 -3.82
CA ASP A 191 -14.83 -4.40 -2.47
C ASP A 191 -13.50 -5.13 -2.34
N ASN A 192 -13.28 -6.20 -3.09
CA ASN A 192 -12.10 -7.05 -2.94
C ASN A 192 -11.40 -7.28 -4.28
N HIS A 193 -10.18 -6.76 -4.41
CA HIS A 193 -9.34 -6.93 -5.59
C HIS A 193 -8.16 -7.89 -5.36
N SER A 194 -8.21 -8.70 -4.32
CA SER A 194 -7.16 -9.67 -3.99
C SER A 194 -7.21 -10.96 -4.83
N GLY A 195 -8.29 -11.20 -5.57
CA GLY A 195 -8.51 -12.43 -6.33
C GLY A 195 -7.43 -12.80 -7.35
N ILE A 196 -7.32 -14.10 -7.63
CA ILE A 196 -6.46 -14.67 -8.68
C ILE A 196 -6.98 -14.31 -10.06
N VAL A 197 -8.30 -14.35 -10.23
CA VAL A 197 -8.98 -13.93 -11.46
C VAL A 197 -9.78 -12.65 -11.20
N ASP A 198 -10.04 -11.91 -12.26
CA ASP A 198 -10.98 -10.79 -12.22
C ASP A 198 -12.44 -11.28 -12.33
N ILE A 199 -13.40 -10.36 -12.26
CA ILE A 199 -14.84 -10.68 -12.31
C ILE A 199 -15.27 -11.36 -13.62
N TYR A 200 -14.50 -11.20 -14.69
CA TYR A 200 -14.72 -11.88 -15.98
C TYR A 200 -13.89 -13.16 -16.12
N ARG A 201 -13.30 -13.66 -15.02
CA ARG A 201 -12.48 -14.89 -14.95
C ARG A 201 -11.13 -14.81 -15.68
N ASN A 202 -10.66 -13.64 -16.07
CA ASN A 202 -9.31 -13.50 -16.60
C ASN A 202 -8.29 -13.64 -15.48
N CYS A 203 -7.28 -14.47 -15.67
CA CYS A 203 -6.18 -14.60 -14.73
C CYS A 203 -5.40 -13.28 -14.66
N LYS A 204 -5.34 -12.67 -13.48
CA LYS A 204 -4.78 -11.33 -13.29
C LYS A 204 -3.28 -11.26 -13.50
N GLY A 205 -2.54 -12.31 -13.13
CA GLY A 205 -1.10 -12.44 -13.31
C GLY A 205 -0.72 -13.68 -14.11
N ASN A 206 0.57 -14.02 -14.10
CA ASN A 206 1.09 -15.21 -14.77
C ASN A 206 0.89 -16.45 -13.89
N PRO A 207 0.06 -17.43 -14.32
CA PRO A 207 -0.18 -18.66 -13.55
C PRO A 207 1.08 -19.47 -13.24
N SER A 208 2.13 -19.32 -14.05
CA SER A 208 3.40 -20.03 -13.84
C SER A 208 4.06 -19.67 -12.50
N THR A 209 3.76 -18.51 -11.92
CA THR A 209 4.21 -18.12 -10.59
C THR A 209 3.65 -19.09 -9.54
N PHE A 210 2.34 -19.36 -9.55
CA PHE A 210 1.76 -20.36 -8.66
C PHE A 210 2.29 -21.77 -8.93
N THR A 211 2.44 -22.15 -10.20
CA THR A 211 3.02 -23.43 -10.58
C THR A 211 4.42 -23.61 -10.00
N TYR A 212 5.22 -22.54 -9.99
CA TYR A 212 6.57 -22.57 -9.38
C TYR A 212 6.51 -22.85 -7.87
N TYR A 213 5.68 -22.13 -7.13
CA TYR A 213 5.60 -22.26 -5.67
C TYR A 213 4.80 -23.46 -5.18
N THR A 214 3.99 -24.08 -6.05
CA THR A 214 3.17 -25.28 -5.72
C THR A 214 3.74 -26.58 -6.28
N GLN A 215 4.88 -26.56 -6.98
CA GLN A 215 5.49 -27.80 -7.49
C GLN A 215 5.86 -28.74 -6.32
N PRO A 216 5.74 -30.06 -6.52
CA PRO A 216 5.89 -31.04 -5.43
C PRO A 216 7.35 -31.27 -5.00
N LEU A 217 8.30 -30.77 -5.77
CA LEU A 217 9.73 -30.92 -5.48
C LEU A 217 10.50 -29.72 -6.03
N TYR A 218 11.10 -28.93 -5.13
CA TYR A 218 12.00 -27.83 -5.50
C TYR A 218 12.85 -27.39 -4.32
N VAL A 219 13.93 -26.65 -4.57
CA VAL A 219 14.72 -25.99 -3.53
C VAL A 219 14.12 -24.62 -3.26
N ALA A 220 13.54 -24.41 -2.10
CA ALA A 220 13.08 -23.09 -1.68
C ALA A 220 14.29 -22.25 -1.26
N VAL A 221 14.51 -21.16 -1.97
CA VAL A 221 15.53 -20.15 -1.68
C VAL A 221 14.88 -19.05 -0.87
N SER A 222 15.38 -18.77 0.34
CA SER A 222 14.77 -17.83 1.28
C SER A 222 15.80 -16.81 1.78
N PRO A 223 16.00 -15.69 1.09
CA PRO A 223 16.82 -14.59 1.59
C PRO A 223 16.20 -14.01 2.88
N ARG A 224 17.02 -13.79 3.90
CA ARG A 224 16.59 -13.14 5.15
C ARG A 224 16.35 -11.65 5.00
N THR A 225 16.86 -11.07 3.92
CA THR A 225 16.55 -9.74 3.41
C THR A 225 16.65 -9.77 1.89
N GLN A 226 15.72 -9.12 1.22
CA GLN A 226 15.80 -8.97 -0.25
C GLN A 226 16.61 -7.76 -0.70
N PHE A 227 17.19 -7.01 0.23
CA PHE A 227 17.96 -5.79 -0.08
C PHE A 227 19.36 -5.89 0.47
N VAL A 228 20.31 -5.40 -0.32
CA VAL A 228 21.71 -5.31 0.10
C VAL A 228 22.38 -4.06 -0.45
N HIS A 229 23.04 -3.31 0.45
CA HIS A 229 23.92 -2.22 0.02
C HIS A 229 25.18 -2.80 -0.62
N LEU A 230 25.52 -2.34 -1.82
CA LEU A 230 26.66 -2.85 -2.60
C LEU A 230 27.99 -2.12 -2.29
N PRO A 231 29.11 -2.84 -2.16
CA PRO A 231 29.20 -4.29 -2.06
C PRO A 231 28.74 -4.78 -0.68
N GLY A 232 28.13 -5.97 -0.62
CA GLY A 232 27.59 -6.47 0.65
C GLY A 232 27.38 -7.97 0.67
N LYS A 233 26.77 -8.45 1.75
CA LYS A 233 26.43 -9.87 1.93
C LYS A 233 24.96 -10.00 2.31
N VAL A 234 24.34 -11.04 1.79
CA VAL A 234 22.97 -11.41 2.11
C VAL A 234 22.93 -12.81 2.72
N PRO A 235 22.36 -12.98 3.91
CA PRO A 235 22.13 -14.29 4.48
C PRO A 235 20.93 -14.96 3.83
N VAL A 236 21.11 -16.18 3.32
CA VAL A 236 20.08 -16.95 2.64
C VAL A 236 19.95 -18.33 3.27
N ASP A 237 18.73 -18.75 3.51
CA ASP A 237 18.39 -20.11 3.93
C ASP A 237 17.90 -20.91 2.72
N PHE A 238 18.28 -22.19 2.67
CA PHE A 238 17.88 -23.11 1.62
C PHE A 238 17.13 -24.27 2.22
N TYR A 239 15.92 -24.50 1.73
CA TYR A 239 15.06 -25.60 2.12
C TYR A 239 14.81 -26.51 0.93
N ILE A 240 14.47 -27.78 1.20
CA ILE A 240 13.82 -28.62 0.21
C ILE A 240 12.34 -28.70 0.52
N VAL A 241 11.52 -28.47 -0.47
CA VAL A 241 10.10 -28.88 -0.46
C VAL A 241 10.05 -30.22 -1.20
N ASN A 242 9.62 -31.28 -0.54
CA ASN A 242 9.83 -32.66 -0.97
C ASN A 242 8.59 -33.56 -0.77
N GLU A 243 7.60 -33.37 -1.61
CA GLU A 243 6.42 -34.26 -1.67
C GLU A 243 6.66 -35.50 -2.57
N LYS A 244 7.89 -35.63 -3.11
CA LYS A 244 8.30 -36.78 -3.92
C LYS A 244 9.11 -37.82 -3.13
N ASN A 245 9.22 -37.62 -1.82
CA ASN A 245 9.90 -38.55 -0.90
C ASN A 245 11.37 -38.84 -1.26
N LEU A 246 12.12 -37.81 -1.74
CA LEU A 246 13.56 -37.93 -1.85
C LEU A 246 14.17 -38.18 -0.48
N SER A 247 15.21 -39.04 -0.41
CA SER A 247 15.98 -39.29 0.81
C SER A 247 17.44 -39.58 0.49
N GLY A 248 18.34 -39.39 1.46
CA GLY A 248 19.76 -39.69 1.35
C GLY A 248 20.64 -38.46 1.09
N LYS A 249 21.83 -38.69 0.50
CA LYS A 249 22.86 -37.67 0.29
C LYS A 249 22.74 -37.02 -1.08
N TYR A 250 22.83 -35.69 -1.10
CA TYR A 250 22.81 -34.88 -2.32
C TYR A 250 23.86 -33.78 -2.24
N ARG A 251 24.19 -33.21 -3.40
CA ARG A 251 25.03 -32.02 -3.52
C ARG A 251 24.16 -30.83 -3.82
N LEU A 252 24.16 -29.82 -2.94
CA LEU A 252 23.53 -28.53 -3.14
C LEU A 252 24.56 -27.54 -3.69
N SER A 253 24.34 -27.04 -4.91
CA SER A 253 25.15 -25.99 -5.54
C SER A 253 24.34 -24.68 -5.51
N VAL A 254 24.95 -23.62 -4.95
CA VAL A 254 24.34 -22.29 -4.83
C VAL A 254 25.21 -21.29 -5.58
N PHE A 255 24.59 -20.41 -6.35
CA PHE A 255 25.29 -19.34 -7.06
C PHE A 255 24.41 -18.11 -7.25
N VAL A 256 25.03 -16.96 -7.42
CA VAL A 256 24.39 -15.68 -7.66
C VAL A 256 24.61 -15.26 -9.09
N CYS A 257 23.55 -14.94 -9.81
CA CYS A 257 23.62 -14.32 -11.12
C CYS A 257 23.49 -12.80 -10.96
N THR A 258 24.36 -12.06 -11.62
CA THR A 258 24.35 -10.60 -11.70
C THR A 258 23.14 -10.09 -12.53
N PRO A 259 22.77 -8.80 -12.45
CA PRO A 259 21.66 -8.25 -13.24
C PRO A 259 21.81 -8.45 -14.77
N ASP A 260 23.02 -8.58 -15.29
CA ASP A 260 23.30 -8.90 -16.70
C ASP A 260 23.36 -10.43 -16.98
N GLY A 261 22.97 -11.26 -16.02
CA GLY A 261 22.82 -12.70 -16.16
C GLY A 261 24.11 -13.52 -16.02
N LYS A 262 25.25 -12.92 -15.69
CA LYS A 262 26.50 -13.66 -15.49
C LYS A 262 26.48 -14.39 -14.15
N GLU A 263 26.88 -15.65 -14.18
CA GLU A 263 27.03 -16.46 -12.97
C GLU A 263 28.31 -16.08 -12.20
N GLY A 264 28.12 -15.86 -10.88
CA GLY A 264 29.18 -15.58 -9.94
C GLY A 264 29.76 -16.83 -9.31
N LYS A 265 30.38 -16.68 -8.14
CA LYS A 265 31.01 -17.80 -7.39
C LYS A 265 29.96 -18.85 -7.00
N HIS A 266 30.38 -20.12 -7.16
CA HIS A 266 29.59 -21.26 -6.72
C HIS A 266 29.99 -21.68 -5.30
N ILE A 267 28.99 -22.02 -4.49
CA ILE A 267 29.13 -22.67 -3.19
C ILE A 267 28.56 -24.07 -3.32
N GLU A 268 29.34 -25.09 -3.01
CA GLU A 268 28.89 -26.47 -3.01
C GLU A 268 28.87 -27.04 -1.58
N LYS A 269 27.81 -27.73 -1.22
CA LYS A 269 27.66 -28.41 0.06
C LYS A 269 27.00 -29.77 -0.12
N GLU A 270 27.53 -30.77 0.60
CA GLU A 270 26.81 -32.03 0.78
C GLU A 270 25.67 -31.79 1.79
N VAL A 271 24.49 -32.24 1.44
CA VAL A 271 23.28 -32.14 2.27
C VAL A 271 22.64 -33.51 2.40
N HIS A 272 21.95 -33.74 3.51
CA HIS A 272 21.20 -34.98 3.75
C HIS A 272 19.70 -34.68 3.79
N ILE A 273 18.93 -35.36 2.98
CA ILE A 273 17.47 -35.25 2.93
C ILE A 273 16.88 -36.44 3.70
N THR A 274 16.04 -36.14 4.68
CA THR A 274 15.42 -37.14 5.55
C THR A 274 14.35 -37.94 4.80
N GLY A 275 13.49 -37.27 4.04
CA GLY A 275 12.32 -37.90 3.40
C GLY A 275 11.24 -38.29 4.42
N GLY A 276 10.35 -39.20 4.01
CA GLY A 276 9.22 -39.62 4.83
C GLY A 276 8.24 -38.48 5.09
N ASP A 277 7.85 -38.30 6.34
CA ASP A 277 6.91 -37.25 6.75
C ASP A 277 7.52 -35.84 6.76
N CYS A 278 8.82 -35.72 6.42
CA CYS A 278 9.51 -34.44 6.36
C CYS A 278 9.48 -33.88 4.94
N PHE A 279 8.37 -33.22 4.56
CA PHE A 279 8.24 -32.64 3.24
C PHE A 279 8.82 -31.22 3.12
N GLY A 280 9.03 -30.52 4.23
CA GLY A 280 9.76 -29.23 4.29
C GLY A 280 10.96 -29.34 5.20
N GLN A 281 12.21 -29.27 4.67
CA GLN A 281 13.43 -29.47 5.44
C GLN A 281 14.46 -28.39 5.14
N LEU A 282 15.02 -27.79 6.20
CA LEU A 282 16.18 -26.90 6.10
C LEU A 282 17.42 -27.70 5.67
N LEU A 283 18.03 -27.30 4.56
CA LEU A 283 19.25 -27.90 4.03
C LEU A 283 20.51 -27.12 4.40
N LEU A 284 20.44 -25.80 4.34
CA LEU A 284 21.55 -24.90 4.64
C LEU A 284 21.00 -23.62 5.25
N GLU A 285 21.45 -23.33 6.47
CA GLU A 285 21.05 -22.14 7.22
C GLU A 285 22.08 -21.02 7.09
N HIS A 286 21.60 -19.77 6.97
CA HIS A 286 22.39 -18.55 7.09
C HIS A 286 23.60 -18.50 6.15
N CYS A 287 23.46 -19.03 4.94
CA CYS A 287 24.52 -18.99 3.93
C CYS A 287 24.78 -17.54 3.51
N GLN A 288 25.98 -17.04 3.76
CA GLN A 288 26.38 -15.67 3.38
C GLN A 288 26.76 -15.61 1.91
N LEU A 289 25.94 -14.97 1.09
CA LEU A 289 26.20 -14.75 -0.32
C LEU A 289 26.76 -13.35 -0.54
N GLU A 290 27.90 -13.27 -1.21
CA GLU A 290 28.53 -12.01 -1.59
C GLU A 290 27.80 -11.44 -2.81
N ILE A 291 27.37 -10.17 -2.71
CA ILE A 291 26.70 -9.43 -3.78
C ILE A 291 27.57 -8.22 -4.11
N GLU A 292 28.10 -8.20 -5.32
CA GLU A 292 29.03 -7.17 -5.80
C GLU A 292 28.68 -6.75 -7.23
N GLY A 293 29.05 -5.53 -7.61
CA GLY A 293 28.87 -5.03 -8.96
C GLY A 293 27.93 -3.83 -9.06
N VAL A 294 27.03 -3.84 -10.05
CA VAL A 294 26.12 -2.73 -10.33
C VAL A 294 24.79 -2.88 -9.61
N SER A 295 24.11 -1.76 -9.34
CA SER A 295 22.74 -1.81 -8.79
C SER A 295 21.79 -2.52 -9.74
N GLY A 296 20.93 -3.36 -9.19
CA GLY A 296 19.93 -4.13 -9.93
C GLY A 296 19.52 -5.42 -9.22
N LEU A 297 18.67 -6.20 -9.88
CA LEU A 297 18.16 -7.48 -9.38
C LEU A 297 19.20 -8.58 -9.62
N TYR A 298 19.66 -9.19 -8.55
CA TYR A 298 20.52 -10.37 -8.54
C TYR A 298 19.67 -11.60 -8.30
N GLN A 299 19.89 -12.66 -9.08
CA GLN A 299 19.15 -13.90 -8.90
C GLN A 299 20.00 -14.91 -8.12
N VAL A 300 19.51 -15.35 -6.97
CA VAL A 300 20.08 -16.45 -6.19
C VAL A 300 19.50 -17.75 -6.71
N LYS A 301 20.33 -18.67 -7.17
CA LYS A 301 19.94 -19.99 -7.68
C LYS A 301 20.49 -21.10 -6.83
N ALA A 302 19.74 -22.18 -6.74
CA ALA A 302 20.14 -23.39 -6.04
C ALA A 302 19.81 -24.62 -6.90
N GLN A 303 20.74 -25.57 -7.00
CA GLN A 303 20.56 -26.84 -7.70
C GLN A 303 20.94 -28.00 -6.79
N LEU A 304 20.07 -28.99 -6.73
CA LEU A 304 20.25 -30.21 -5.96
C LEU A 304 20.54 -31.38 -6.92
N ARG A 305 21.70 -32.00 -6.78
CA ARG A 305 22.16 -33.12 -7.62
C ARG A 305 22.40 -34.37 -6.79
N ASN A 306 22.06 -35.52 -7.33
CA ASN A 306 22.37 -36.82 -6.73
C ASN A 306 23.86 -37.19 -6.95
N ALA A 307 24.25 -38.35 -6.42
CA ALA A 307 25.64 -38.85 -6.52
C ALA A 307 26.10 -39.09 -7.98
N SER A 308 25.18 -39.35 -8.92
CA SER A 308 25.48 -39.49 -10.35
C SER A 308 25.56 -38.16 -11.11
N GLY A 309 25.34 -37.02 -10.40
CA GLY A 309 25.33 -35.69 -10.99
C GLY A 309 24.02 -35.28 -11.63
N HIS A 310 22.99 -36.14 -11.57
CA HIS A 310 21.66 -35.83 -12.11
C HIS A 310 20.97 -34.72 -11.30
N LEU A 311 20.39 -33.70 -11.96
CA LEU A 311 19.64 -32.63 -11.35
C LEU A 311 18.29 -33.19 -10.87
N CYS A 312 18.04 -33.11 -9.55
CA CYS A 312 16.85 -33.64 -8.92
C CYS A 312 15.85 -32.52 -8.58
N ALA A 313 16.33 -31.36 -8.14
CA ALA A 313 15.53 -30.20 -7.82
C ALA A 313 16.34 -28.93 -8.04
N GLU A 314 15.65 -27.85 -8.31
CA GLU A 314 16.25 -26.51 -8.39
C GLU A 314 15.33 -25.46 -7.77
N GLY A 315 15.89 -24.28 -7.55
CA GLY A 315 15.12 -23.15 -7.05
C GLY A 315 15.82 -21.83 -7.26
N LYS A 316 15.09 -20.77 -7.10
CA LYS A 316 15.60 -19.40 -7.26
C LYS A 316 14.82 -18.40 -6.42
N ASP A 317 15.50 -17.31 -6.08
CA ASP A 317 14.89 -16.09 -5.54
C ASP A 317 15.73 -14.87 -5.96
N GLU A 318 15.28 -13.68 -5.65
CA GLU A 318 15.90 -12.44 -6.09
C GLU A 318 16.27 -11.55 -4.89
N VAL A 319 17.38 -10.82 -5.06
CA VAL A 319 17.87 -9.82 -4.13
C VAL A 319 18.17 -8.54 -4.91
N LEU A 320 17.70 -7.40 -4.42
CA LEU A 320 18.02 -6.10 -4.98
C LEU A 320 19.31 -5.55 -4.38
N GLY A 321 20.37 -5.54 -5.17
CA GLY A 321 21.64 -4.88 -4.83
C GLY A 321 21.56 -3.40 -5.17
N ILE A 322 21.85 -2.52 -4.20
CA ILE A 322 21.76 -1.08 -4.38
C ILE A 322 23.07 -0.41 -4.00
N TYR A 323 23.57 0.41 -4.91
CA TYR A 323 24.65 1.36 -4.65
C TYR A 323 24.16 2.77 -4.90
N TRP A 324 24.35 3.64 -3.94
CA TRP A 324 24.14 5.08 -4.10
C TRP A 324 25.42 5.82 -3.70
N ASP A 325 25.76 6.89 -4.43
CA ASP A 325 27.00 7.65 -4.22
C ASP A 325 26.71 9.02 -3.63
N LYS A 326 27.19 9.24 -2.40
CA LYS A 326 27.09 10.55 -1.72
C LYS A 326 27.72 11.68 -2.52
N LYS A 327 28.64 11.41 -3.46
CA LYS A 327 29.21 12.43 -4.34
C LYS A 327 28.14 13.06 -5.25
N GLN A 328 27.06 12.33 -5.54
CA GLN A 328 25.94 12.84 -6.35
C GLN A 328 25.21 13.98 -5.63
N LEU A 329 25.23 14.02 -4.28
CA LEU A 329 24.61 15.08 -3.49
C LEU A 329 25.35 16.41 -3.52
N LYS A 330 26.61 16.45 -4.00
CA LYS A 330 27.39 17.70 -4.10
C LYS A 330 26.77 18.63 -5.15
N GLY A 331 26.69 19.92 -4.84
CA GLY A 331 26.15 20.96 -5.71
C GLY A 331 25.65 22.15 -4.91
N LYS A 332 25.24 23.21 -5.59
CA LYS A 332 24.63 24.38 -4.96
C LYS A 332 23.13 24.14 -4.75
N GLY A 333 22.80 23.53 -3.62
CA GLY A 333 21.41 23.22 -3.28
C GLY A 333 20.95 23.87 -2.01
N ALA A 334 19.62 23.98 -1.85
CA ALA A 334 18.98 24.44 -0.63
C ALA A 334 17.75 23.60 -0.30
N LEU A 335 17.32 23.65 0.95
CA LEU A 335 16.14 22.99 1.46
C LEU A 335 15.08 24.02 1.87
N TYR A 336 13.90 23.90 1.31
CA TYR A 336 12.68 24.54 1.81
C TYR A 336 11.85 23.51 2.57
N GLY A 337 12.12 23.39 3.86
CA GLY A 337 11.56 22.38 4.75
C GLY A 337 11.37 22.90 6.18
N THR A 338 11.19 21.97 7.12
CA THR A 338 11.12 22.25 8.56
C THR A 338 12.52 22.21 9.21
N PRO A 339 12.71 22.77 10.42
CA PRO A 339 14.01 22.74 11.11
C PRO A 339 14.59 21.32 11.30
N ASP A 340 13.73 20.33 11.58
CA ASP A 340 14.13 18.93 11.82
C ASP A 340 13.89 18.03 10.60
N ASP A 341 14.07 18.57 9.41
CA ASP A 341 13.74 17.89 8.17
C ASP A 341 14.60 16.63 7.94
N PRO A 342 13.98 15.49 7.55
CA PRO A 342 14.71 14.27 7.24
C PRO A 342 15.76 14.43 6.15
N VAL A 343 15.52 15.30 5.15
CA VAL A 343 16.48 15.60 4.07
C VAL A 343 17.73 16.27 4.62
N ALA A 344 17.59 17.27 5.51
CA ALA A 344 18.73 17.93 6.13
C ALA A 344 19.58 16.94 6.93
N THR A 345 18.92 16.13 7.74
CA THR A 345 19.59 15.08 8.55
C THR A 345 20.33 14.07 7.66
N PHE A 346 19.70 13.60 6.61
CA PHE A 346 20.32 12.65 5.66
C PHE A 346 21.50 13.29 4.95
N TYR A 347 21.33 14.51 4.42
CA TYR A 347 22.38 15.23 3.69
C TYR A 347 23.62 15.43 4.56
N GLN A 348 23.45 15.87 5.82
CA GLN A 348 24.55 16.07 6.76
C GLN A 348 25.28 14.74 7.09
N LYS A 349 24.52 13.67 7.35
CA LYS A 349 25.11 12.33 7.58
C LYS A 349 25.88 11.81 6.38
N ALA A 350 25.38 12.02 5.17
CA ALA A 350 25.97 11.51 3.95
C ALA A 350 27.20 12.32 3.50
N THR A 351 27.17 13.65 3.63
CA THR A 351 28.18 14.56 3.06
C THR A 351 29.13 15.15 4.09
N GLY A 352 28.74 15.19 5.37
CA GLY A 352 29.44 15.90 6.43
C GLY A 352 29.22 17.42 6.41
N CYS A 353 28.33 17.93 5.54
CA CYS A 353 28.02 19.35 5.39
C CYS A 353 26.55 19.62 5.72
N GLU A 354 26.24 20.79 6.22
CA GLU A 354 24.88 21.25 6.37
C GLU A 354 24.28 21.60 4.99
N LEU A 355 22.99 21.28 4.81
CA LEU A 355 22.23 21.72 3.66
C LEU A 355 21.61 23.08 4.01
N PRO A 356 21.95 24.18 3.26
CA PRO A 356 21.40 25.49 3.57
C PRO A 356 19.86 25.51 3.50
N ALA A 357 19.25 26.21 4.45
CA ALA A 357 17.84 26.54 4.32
C ALA A 357 17.64 27.53 3.17
N PHE A 358 16.58 27.34 2.38
CA PHE A 358 16.25 28.29 1.33
C PHE A 358 15.72 29.60 1.92
N HIS A 359 16.23 30.73 1.43
CA HIS A 359 15.74 32.09 1.67
C HIS A 359 15.93 32.94 0.41
N SER A 360 15.18 34.05 0.33
CA SER A 360 15.09 34.89 -0.89
C SER A 360 16.43 35.45 -1.36
N ASP A 361 17.34 35.75 -0.44
CA ASP A 361 18.64 36.36 -0.73
C ASP A 361 19.73 35.36 -1.15
N ILE A 362 19.40 34.07 -1.20
CA ILE A 362 20.39 33.05 -1.57
C ILE A 362 20.78 33.20 -3.05
N GLU A 363 22.08 33.07 -3.33
CA GLU A 363 22.58 33.13 -4.72
C GLU A 363 22.01 31.99 -5.58
N LYS A 364 22.30 32.04 -6.87
CA LYS A 364 21.87 31.03 -7.84
C LYS A 364 22.16 29.61 -7.38
N LEU A 365 21.11 28.79 -7.36
CA LEU A 365 21.13 27.40 -6.97
C LEU A 365 21.00 26.47 -8.19
N ASP A 366 21.56 25.25 -8.07
CA ASP A 366 21.29 24.19 -9.04
C ASP A 366 19.93 23.54 -8.77
N TRP A 367 19.60 23.35 -7.49
CA TRP A 367 18.35 22.71 -7.06
C TRP A 367 17.85 23.23 -5.71
N ILE A 368 16.53 23.13 -5.52
CA ILE A 368 15.83 23.37 -4.26
C ILE A 368 14.97 22.15 -3.95
N VAL A 369 15.22 21.49 -2.82
CA VAL A 369 14.32 20.44 -2.32
C VAL A 369 13.22 21.09 -1.48
N VAL A 370 11.98 20.72 -1.74
CA VAL A 370 10.80 21.16 -1.01
C VAL A 370 10.16 19.96 -0.33
N THR A 371 10.08 20.04 0.98
CA THR A 371 9.44 19.04 1.85
C THR A 371 8.29 19.61 2.66
N ARG A 372 8.22 20.94 2.71
CA ARG A 372 7.13 21.66 3.37
C ARG A 372 5.89 21.68 2.47
N SER A 373 4.72 21.50 3.07
CA SER A 373 3.45 21.77 2.41
C SER A 373 3.31 23.26 2.12
N SER A 374 2.59 23.61 1.07
CA SER A 374 2.15 24.98 0.79
C SER A 374 0.92 25.37 1.63
N LEU A 375 0.45 24.47 2.47
CA LEU A 375 -0.72 24.62 3.32
C LEU A 375 -0.34 24.53 4.79
N ASP A 376 -1.06 25.27 5.61
CA ASP A 376 -0.97 25.11 7.07
C ASP A 376 -1.45 23.72 7.50
N ALA A 377 -1.01 23.25 8.66
CA ALA A 377 -1.54 22.01 9.24
C ALA A 377 -3.06 22.15 9.48
N PRO A 378 -3.85 21.07 9.31
CA PRO A 378 -5.29 21.10 9.55
C PRO A 378 -5.58 21.60 10.97
N GLN A 379 -6.46 22.62 11.06
CA GLN A 379 -6.90 23.22 12.31
C GLN A 379 -8.42 23.14 12.39
N PRO A 380 -9.01 23.12 13.59
CA PRO A 380 -10.45 23.25 13.75
C PRO A 380 -10.97 24.50 13.04
N VAL A 381 -12.07 24.34 12.30
CA VAL A 381 -12.71 25.48 11.65
C VAL A 381 -13.23 26.44 12.74
N PRO A 382 -12.76 27.69 12.79
CA PRO A 382 -13.18 28.62 13.82
C PRO A 382 -14.62 29.11 13.59
N VAL A 383 -15.26 29.57 14.66
CA VAL A 383 -16.66 30.02 14.65
C VAL A 383 -16.90 31.14 13.62
N GLU A 384 -15.93 32.01 13.45
CA GLU A 384 -15.98 33.18 12.55
C GLU A 384 -15.98 32.79 11.07
N ALA A 385 -15.54 31.58 10.76
CA ALA A 385 -15.52 31.06 9.39
C ALA A 385 -16.92 30.59 8.95
N PHE A 386 -17.85 30.34 9.87
CA PHE A 386 -19.22 29.99 9.52
C PHE A 386 -20.01 31.24 9.16
N CYS A 387 -20.79 31.15 8.08
CA CYS A 387 -21.67 32.22 7.65
C CYS A 387 -22.69 32.55 8.76
N GLN A 388 -22.86 33.84 9.01
CA GLN A 388 -23.75 34.33 10.08
C GLN A 388 -25.14 34.65 9.56
N LYS A 389 -26.17 34.39 10.39
CA LYS A 389 -27.52 34.89 10.24
C LYS A 389 -27.83 35.77 11.44
N GLU A 390 -28.23 37.03 11.19
CA GLU A 390 -28.53 38.02 12.25
C GLU A 390 -27.37 38.23 13.26
N GLY A 391 -26.11 38.13 12.77
CA GLY A 391 -24.94 38.32 13.61
C GLY A 391 -24.52 37.12 14.47
N LYS A 392 -25.18 35.95 14.28
CA LYS A 392 -24.80 34.69 14.95
C LYS A 392 -24.41 33.64 13.91
N SER A 393 -23.31 32.92 14.15
CA SER A 393 -22.97 31.70 13.40
C SER A 393 -24.06 30.66 13.67
N VAL A 394 -24.64 30.11 12.61
CA VAL A 394 -25.73 29.15 12.74
C VAL A 394 -25.44 27.92 11.93
N LEU A 395 -25.07 26.85 12.63
CA LEU A 395 -25.15 25.50 12.12
C LEU A 395 -26.47 24.89 12.59
N GLU A 396 -27.26 24.34 11.70
CA GLU A 396 -28.39 23.49 12.07
C GLU A 396 -27.82 22.13 12.50
N LEU A 397 -28.23 21.70 13.70
CA LEU A 397 -27.82 20.40 14.27
C LEU A 397 -29.08 19.53 14.43
N SER A 398 -29.18 18.51 13.59
CA SER A 398 -30.18 17.45 13.69
C SER A 398 -29.61 16.26 14.47
N LEU A 399 -30.31 15.85 15.54
CA LEU A 399 -29.92 14.75 16.43
C LEU A 399 -30.83 13.54 16.26
N TYR A 400 -30.26 12.33 16.26
CA TYR A 400 -30.98 11.08 16.05
C TYR A 400 -30.74 10.10 17.22
N LYS A 401 -31.78 9.35 17.62
CA LYS A 401 -31.74 8.38 18.74
C LYS A 401 -31.09 7.04 18.37
N ASP A 402 -30.57 6.89 17.18
CA ASP A 402 -29.89 5.72 16.66
C ASP A 402 -28.59 6.13 15.97
N ASP A 403 -27.73 5.18 15.68
CA ASP A 403 -26.42 5.39 15.08
C ASP A 403 -26.42 5.45 13.53
N ASP A 404 -27.62 5.49 12.91
CA ASP A 404 -27.76 5.37 11.45
C ASP A 404 -28.74 6.40 10.83
N LEU A 405 -28.97 7.55 11.52
CA LEU A 405 -29.73 8.69 11.04
C LEU A 405 -31.23 8.38 10.73
N ARG A 406 -31.85 7.43 11.44
CA ARG A 406 -33.23 6.98 11.15
C ARG A 406 -34.29 7.65 12.00
N THR A 407 -34.02 7.81 13.30
CA THR A 407 -35.01 8.25 14.29
C THR A 407 -34.65 9.62 14.82
N LEU A 408 -35.17 10.67 14.22
CA LEU A 408 -34.94 12.05 14.64
C LEU A 408 -35.37 12.27 16.09
N ALA A 409 -34.48 12.79 16.92
CA ALA A 409 -34.73 13.24 18.29
C ALA A 409 -35.23 14.69 18.31
N GLY A 410 -34.61 15.52 17.48
CA GLY A 410 -34.95 16.94 17.36
C GLY A 410 -33.87 17.71 16.59
N VAL A 411 -34.15 19.00 16.38
CA VAL A 411 -33.25 19.92 15.68
C VAL A 411 -32.94 21.08 16.64
N THR A 412 -31.64 21.42 16.69
CA THR A 412 -31.10 22.52 17.50
C THR A 412 -30.08 23.30 16.69
N GLN A 413 -29.36 24.19 17.31
CA GLN A 413 -28.29 25.00 16.67
C GLN A 413 -26.96 24.81 17.36
N ASP A 414 -25.93 24.88 16.59
CA ASP A 414 -24.53 24.86 17.04
C ASP A 414 -23.79 26.06 16.45
N ASN A 415 -22.63 26.41 17.03
CA ASN A 415 -21.78 27.48 16.51
C ASN A 415 -20.48 27.00 15.90
N LYS A 416 -20.12 25.73 16.14
CA LYS A 416 -18.94 25.07 15.57
C LYS A 416 -19.15 23.55 15.53
N ILE A 417 -18.41 22.86 14.71
CA ILE A 417 -18.34 21.40 14.69
C ILE A 417 -17.02 21.00 15.35
N ASP A 418 -17.06 20.88 16.67
CA ASP A 418 -15.93 20.52 17.53
C ASP A 418 -16.48 20.02 18.86
N ARG A 419 -16.82 18.71 18.90
CA ARG A 419 -17.42 18.10 20.08
C ARG A 419 -16.68 16.84 20.50
N THR A 420 -16.57 16.68 21.82
CA THR A 420 -16.09 15.47 22.48
C THR A 420 -17.20 14.94 23.39
N PHE A 421 -17.45 13.65 23.34
CA PHE A 421 -18.48 12.96 24.09
C PHE A 421 -17.82 12.02 25.10
N ALA A 422 -18.06 12.26 26.38
CA ALA A 422 -17.49 11.47 27.47
C ALA A 422 -18.40 10.29 27.85
N ASP A 423 -17.80 9.22 28.36
CA ASP A 423 -18.55 8.08 28.87
C ASP A 423 -19.51 8.47 30.00
N GLY A 424 -20.73 7.97 29.94
CA GLY A 424 -21.79 8.28 30.90
C GLY A 424 -22.39 9.68 30.79
N ALA A 425 -21.85 10.58 29.97
CA ALA A 425 -22.40 11.90 29.77
C ALA A 425 -23.61 11.88 28.83
N GLN A 426 -24.57 12.77 29.09
CA GLN A 426 -25.67 13.02 28.14
C GLN A 426 -25.10 13.88 26.98
N PRO A 427 -25.15 13.39 25.73
CA PRO A 427 -24.54 14.11 24.61
C PRO A 427 -25.23 15.45 24.30
N ASP A 428 -26.52 15.48 24.48
CA ASP A 428 -27.38 16.66 24.27
C ASP A 428 -28.71 16.47 25.07
N PRO A 429 -29.37 17.54 25.54
CA PRO A 429 -30.66 17.40 26.22
C PRO A 429 -31.75 16.65 25.45
N LEU A 430 -31.64 16.58 24.12
CA LEU A 430 -32.57 15.84 23.25
C LEU A 430 -32.27 14.34 23.16
N LEU A 431 -31.12 13.89 23.65
CA LEU A 431 -30.64 12.50 23.57
C LEU A 431 -30.56 11.91 24.98
N PRO A 432 -30.85 10.60 25.15
CA PRO A 432 -30.59 9.92 26.42
C PRO A 432 -29.08 9.70 26.64
N ALA A 433 -28.65 9.61 27.89
CA ALA A 433 -27.31 9.19 28.25
C ALA A 433 -27.09 7.71 27.91
N ASN A 434 -25.82 7.33 27.69
CA ASN A 434 -25.38 5.92 27.48
C ASN A 434 -26.07 5.18 26.31
N GLN A 435 -26.45 5.90 25.27
CA GLN A 435 -26.97 5.28 24.05
C GLN A 435 -26.17 5.73 22.84
N SER A 436 -26.10 4.84 21.85
CA SER A 436 -25.60 5.23 20.51
C SER A 436 -26.55 6.28 19.90
N PHE A 437 -25.96 7.21 19.18
CA PHE A 437 -26.70 8.27 18.51
C PHE A 437 -26.01 8.68 17.22
N SER A 438 -26.68 9.45 16.41
CA SER A 438 -26.07 10.10 15.25
C SER A 438 -26.51 11.57 15.15
N ALA A 439 -25.72 12.35 14.42
CA ALA A 439 -25.91 13.77 14.29
C ALA A 439 -25.60 14.27 12.88
N ILE A 440 -26.28 15.34 12.46
CA ILE A 440 -26.00 16.06 11.22
C ILE A 440 -25.84 17.54 11.55
N TRP A 441 -24.72 18.13 11.14
CA TRP A 441 -24.52 19.56 11.10
C TRP A 441 -24.61 20.06 9.66
N ASP A 442 -25.49 20.99 9.40
CA ASP A 442 -25.62 21.67 8.12
C ASP A 442 -25.32 23.18 8.28
N GLY A 443 -24.46 23.70 7.41
CA GLY A 443 -24.08 25.11 7.43
C GLY A 443 -23.29 25.56 6.20
N LYS A 444 -22.75 26.77 6.27
CA LYS A 444 -21.88 27.31 5.24
C LYS A 444 -20.63 27.89 5.85
N LEU A 445 -19.49 27.64 5.19
CA LEU A 445 -18.21 28.26 5.47
C LEU A 445 -17.98 29.44 4.53
N LYS A 446 -17.26 30.46 4.99
CA LYS A 446 -16.81 31.57 4.18
C LYS A 446 -15.28 31.54 4.13
N ALA A 447 -14.72 31.53 2.92
CA ALA A 447 -13.29 31.53 2.71
C ALA A 447 -12.69 32.89 3.07
N PRO A 448 -11.77 32.99 4.05
CA PRO A 448 -11.12 34.26 4.41
C PRO A 448 -10.13 34.77 3.34
N GLN A 449 -9.58 33.88 2.52
CA GLN A 449 -8.56 34.20 1.54
C GLN A 449 -8.71 33.34 0.28
N SER A 450 -8.05 33.74 -0.81
CA SER A 450 -8.01 32.93 -2.04
C SER A 450 -6.88 31.92 -1.97
N GLY A 451 -7.12 30.72 -2.51
CA GLY A 451 -6.14 29.64 -2.61
C GLY A 451 -6.75 28.27 -2.41
N THR A 452 -5.90 27.26 -2.39
CA THR A 452 -6.34 25.88 -2.12
C THR A 452 -6.47 25.66 -0.62
N TYR A 453 -7.62 25.18 -0.21
CA TYR A 453 -7.93 24.74 1.14
C TYR A 453 -7.95 23.23 1.17
N MET A 454 -7.54 22.64 2.28
CA MET A 454 -7.90 21.27 2.59
C MET A 454 -9.06 21.30 3.61
N ILE A 455 -10.23 20.79 3.24
CA ILE A 455 -11.40 20.76 4.13
C ILE A 455 -11.70 19.29 4.48
N GLY A 456 -11.94 19.01 5.75
CA GLY A 456 -12.14 17.64 6.20
C GLY A 456 -12.72 17.50 7.60
N VAL A 457 -12.73 16.26 8.08
CA VAL A 457 -13.22 15.90 9.42
C VAL A 457 -12.19 15.05 10.12
N THR A 458 -11.99 15.33 11.41
CA THR A 458 -11.30 14.46 12.37
C THR A 458 -12.36 13.82 13.27
N SER A 459 -12.32 12.49 13.41
CA SER A 459 -13.21 11.75 14.33
C SER A 459 -12.59 10.40 14.69
N ASP A 460 -12.92 9.90 15.88
CA ASP A 460 -12.65 8.53 16.33
C ASP A 460 -13.86 7.60 16.16
N GLN A 461 -14.96 8.11 15.59
CA GLN A 461 -16.21 7.40 15.32
C GLN A 461 -16.60 7.56 13.85
N GLY A 462 -17.80 7.02 13.49
CA GLY A 462 -18.31 7.13 12.12
C GLY A 462 -18.52 8.57 11.67
N MET A 463 -17.99 8.93 10.48
CA MET A 463 -18.08 10.29 9.95
C MET A 463 -18.30 10.32 8.44
N ARG A 464 -19.00 11.38 7.98
CA ARG A 464 -19.13 11.75 6.57
C ARG A 464 -19.08 13.25 6.41
N LEU A 465 -18.54 13.71 5.30
CA LEU A 465 -18.55 15.13 4.95
C LEU A 465 -19.00 15.29 3.51
N SER A 466 -19.97 16.19 3.32
CA SER A 466 -20.34 16.69 2.01
C SER A 466 -20.04 18.18 1.90
N VAL A 467 -19.46 18.59 0.77
CA VAL A 467 -19.16 20.00 0.45
C VAL A 467 -19.88 20.33 -0.85
N ASN A 468 -20.66 21.41 -0.85
CA ASN A 468 -21.53 21.79 -1.97
C ASN A 468 -22.39 20.63 -2.52
N GLY A 469 -22.88 19.76 -1.62
CA GLY A 469 -23.69 18.59 -1.95
C GLY A 469 -22.89 17.37 -2.44
N GLN A 470 -21.61 17.49 -2.69
CA GLN A 470 -20.74 16.37 -3.05
C GLN A 470 -20.16 15.73 -1.79
N ARG A 471 -20.37 14.41 -1.60
CA ARG A 471 -19.76 13.65 -0.52
C ARG A 471 -18.27 13.42 -0.81
N ILE A 472 -17.42 13.93 0.08
CA ILE A 472 -15.96 13.90 -0.07
C ILE A 472 -15.26 13.06 1.00
N VAL A 473 -15.96 12.76 2.10
CA VAL A 473 -15.55 11.81 3.14
C VAL A 473 -16.71 10.86 3.39
N ASP A 474 -16.44 9.57 3.39
CA ASP A 474 -17.39 8.52 3.79
C ASP A 474 -16.64 7.44 4.59
N GLU A 475 -16.54 7.68 5.89
CA GLU A 475 -15.93 6.78 6.88
C GLU A 475 -16.97 6.41 7.95
N TRP A 476 -18.18 6.00 7.51
CA TRP A 476 -19.34 5.78 8.39
C TRP A 476 -19.13 4.69 9.45
N ARG A 477 -18.22 3.77 9.21
CA ARG A 477 -17.91 2.68 10.14
C ARG A 477 -16.56 2.82 10.83
N ASN A 478 -15.94 4.00 10.77
CA ASN A 478 -14.73 4.29 11.50
C ASN A 478 -14.91 4.09 13.01
N ASN A 479 -13.89 3.58 13.67
CA ASN A 479 -13.85 3.32 15.12
C ASN A 479 -12.47 3.63 15.74
N LYS A 480 -11.68 4.45 15.07
CA LYS A 480 -10.35 4.92 15.51
C LYS A 480 -10.15 6.37 15.10
N GLU A 481 -9.29 7.07 15.80
CA GLU A 481 -8.95 8.44 15.43
C GLU A 481 -8.44 8.52 13.99
N LEU A 482 -9.10 9.31 13.19
CA LEU A 482 -8.82 9.49 11.77
C LEU A 482 -9.14 10.92 11.34
N THR A 483 -8.20 11.54 10.62
CA THR A 483 -8.41 12.82 9.93
C THR A 483 -8.42 12.60 8.43
N VAL A 484 -9.50 13.01 7.76
CA VAL A 484 -9.62 12.95 6.30
C VAL A 484 -9.90 14.33 5.77
N VAL A 485 -9.04 14.83 4.89
CA VAL A 485 -9.15 16.15 4.26
C VAL A 485 -9.13 16.03 2.73
N ARG A 486 -9.75 16.98 2.02
CA ARG A 486 -9.79 17.05 0.55
C ARG A 486 -9.58 18.47 0.07
N PRO A 487 -8.94 18.69 -1.09
CA PRO A 487 -8.64 20.01 -1.62
C PRO A 487 -9.88 20.70 -2.20
N PHE A 488 -9.94 22.01 -2.00
CA PHE A 488 -10.93 22.92 -2.58
C PHE A 488 -10.24 24.24 -2.96
N LEU A 489 -10.34 24.62 -4.23
CA LEU A 489 -9.89 25.92 -4.68
C LEU A 489 -11.01 26.95 -4.41
N LEU A 490 -10.73 27.92 -3.54
CA LEU A 490 -11.69 28.95 -3.11
C LEU A 490 -11.09 30.34 -3.35
N LYS A 491 -11.97 31.31 -3.62
CA LYS A 491 -11.64 32.72 -3.63
C LYS A 491 -12.04 33.36 -2.29
N ALA A 492 -11.33 34.41 -1.89
CA ALA A 492 -11.70 35.18 -0.73
C ALA A 492 -13.17 35.62 -0.81
N GLY A 493 -13.95 35.31 0.20
CA GLY A 493 -15.38 35.60 0.27
C GLY A 493 -16.30 34.50 -0.27
N ASP A 494 -15.79 33.46 -0.93
CA ASP A 494 -16.62 32.33 -1.38
C ASP A 494 -17.34 31.67 -0.21
N GLU A 495 -18.63 31.34 -0.40
CA GLU A 495 -19.44 30.57 0.54
C GLU A 495 -19.55 29.13 0.09
N VAL A 496 -19.23 28.20 0.99
CA VAL A 496 -19.22 26.75 0.73
C VAL A 496 -20.20 26.05 1.67
N ALA A 497 -21.20 25.37 1.12
CA ALA A 497 -22.11 24.56 1.92
C ALA A 497 -21.37 23.33 2.46
N VAL A 498 -21.47 23.09 3.78
CA VAL A 498 -20.89 21.93 4.45
C VAL A 498 -21.98 21.16 5.21
N ARG A 499 -21.92 19.84 5.09
CA ARG A 499 -22.75 18.91 5.85
C ARG A 499 -21.87 17.83 6.45
N VAL A 500 -21.81 17.79 7.78
CA VAL A 500 -21.09 16.75 8.54
C VAL A 500 -22.12 15.79 9.14
N GLU A 501 -21.96 14.51 8.87
CA GLU A 501 -22.74 13.43 9.47
C GLU A 501 -21.82 12.65 10.41
N TYR A 502 -22.30 12.34 11.62
CA TYR A 502 -21.58 11.67 12.68
C TYR A 502 -22.37 10.49 13.24
N SER A 503 -21.72 9.41 13.59
CA SER A 503 -22.31 8.21 14.16
C SER A 503 -21.52 7.73 15.36
N GLN A 504 -22.04 7.90 16.57
CA GLN A 504 -21.42 7.41 17.80
C GLN A 504 -21.95 6.04 18.18
N ARG A 505 -21.05 5.05 18.25
CA ARG A 505 -21.35 3.67 18.62
C ARG A 505 -20.70 3.25 19.92
N ASN A 506 -19.57 3.88 20.25
CA ASN A 506 -18.82 3.64 21.49
C ASN A 506 -19.25 4.62 22.58
N PRO A 507 -18.97 4.30 23.87
CA PRO A 507 -19.32 5.19 24.99
C PRO A 507 -18.68 6.58 24.92
N THR A 508 -17.51 6.68 24.28
CA THR A 508 -16.80 7.94 24.05
C THR A 508 -16.68 8.22 22.57
N GLY A 509 -16.53 9.48 22.21
CA GLY A 509 -16.32 9.86 20.81
C GLY A 509 -15.97 11.34 20.65
N SER A 510 -15.50 11.68 19.46
CA SER A 510 -15.16 13.04 19.06
C SER A 510 -15.46 13.28 17.59
N VAL A 511 -15.80 14.53 17.26
CA VAL A 511 -15.96 14.97 15.87
C VAL A 511 -15.54 16.43 15.74
N GLN A 512 -14.72 16.71 14.73
CA GLN A 512 -14.22 18.05 14.48
C GLN A 512 -14.15 18.33 12.98
N LEU A 513 -14.79 19.40 12.52
CA LEU A 513 -14.58 19.92 11.18
C LEU A 513 -13.25 20.67 11.15
N VAL A 514 -12.37 20.29 10.26
CA VAL A 514 -11.03 20.86 10.15
C VAL A 514 -10.78 21.42 8.75
N TRP A 515 -9.93 22.39 8.68
CA TRP A 515 -9.39 22.89 7.42
C TRP A 515 -7.90 23.23 7.53
N SER A 516 -7.20 23.20 6.39
CA SER A 516 -5.88 23.81 6.22
C SER A 516 -6.05 25.03 5.33
N LEU A 517 -5.55 26.16 5.78
CA LEU A 517 -5.51 27.38 4.97
C LEU A 517 -4.27 27.39 4.08
N PRO A 518 -4.28 28.15 2.98
CA PRO A 518 -3.05 28.49 2.29
C PRO A 518 -2.02 29.09 3.27
N ASP A 519 -0.81 28.54 3.29
CA ASP A 519 0.22 28.93 4.29
C ASP A 519 0.70 30.37 4.04
N HIS A 520 0.46 31.26 4.99
CA HIS A 520 0.88 32.66 4.93
C HIS A 520 2.29 32.93 5.45
N ALA A 521 2.83 32.04 6.28
CA ALA A 521 4.18 32.20 6.83
C ALA A 521 5.26 31.68 5.87
N ALA A 522 4.84 31.01 4.77
CA ALA A 522 5.72 30.43 3.79
C ALA A 522 6.23 31.49 2.78
N ILE A 523 7.37 31.20 2.18
CA ILE A 523 7.83 31.87 0.97
C ILE A 523 6.74 31.67 -0.08
N ALA A 524 6.35 32.76 -0.74
CA ALA A 524 5.32 32.70 -1.78
C ALA A 524 5.71 31.66 -2.86
N PRO A 525 4.82 30.74 -3.24
CA PRO A 525 5.12 29.78 -4.31
C PRO A 525 5.68 30.42 -5.58
N GLN A 526 5.22 31.64 -5.88
CA GLN A 526 5.69 32.45 -7.00
C GLN A 526 7.21 32.63 -6.99
N GLU A 527 7.80 32.92 -5.83
CA GLU A 527 9.22 33.17 -5.69
C GLU A 527 10.08 31.94 -6.01
N LEU A 528 9.65 30.75 -5.55
CA LEU A 528 10.31 29.49 -5.90
C LEU A 528 10.19 29.20 -7.40
N LEU A 529 9.02 29.45 -7.98
CA LEU A 529 8.74 29.23 -9.39
C LEU A 529 9.48 30.21 -10.30
N ASP A 530 9.67 31.45 -9.87
CA ASP A 530 10.49 32.45 -10.58
C ASP A 530 11.96 31.99 -10.67
N ARG A 531 12.52 31.41 -9.58
CA ARG A 531 13.86 30.81 -9.60
C ARG A 531 13.98 29.67 -10.63
N VAL A 532 12.96 28.85 -10.74
CA VAL A 532 12.93 27.79 -11.78
C VAL A 532 12.93 28.40 -13.17
N LYS A 533 12.02 29.33 -13.43
CA LYS A 533 11.78 29.91 -14.75
C LYS A 533 12.94 30.74 -15.23
N GLU A 534 13.50 31.60 -14.36
CA GLU A 534 14.46 32.61 -14.74
C GLU A 534 15.91 32.16 -14.62
N ASP A 535 16.24 31.49 -13.50
CA ASP A 535 17.59 31.05 -13.19
C ASP A 535 17.92 29.66 -13.70
N GLY A 536 16.89 28.85 -14.06
CA GLY A 536 17.04 27.45 -14.45
C GLY A 536 17.31 26.53 -13.26
N THR A 537 16.97 26.95 -12.04
CA THR A 537 17.03 26.12 -10.84
C THR A 537 16.02 24.98 -10.95
N SER A 538 16.40 23.77 -10.56
CA SER A 538 15.47 22.64 -10.47
C SER A 538 14.72 22.66 -9.13
N LEU A 539 13.39 22.56 -9.17
CA LEU A 539 12.55 22.47 -7.98
C LEU A 539 12.14 21.01 -7.76
N LEU A 540 12.45 20.48 -6.59
CA LEU A 540 12.20 19.08 -6.24
C LEU A 540 11.13 19.02 -5.16
N LEU A 541 9.87 18.83 -5.53
CA LEU A 541 8.71 18.67 -4.63
C LEU A 541 8.63 17.22 -4.19
N LEU A 542 9.32 16.84 -3.11
CA LEU A 542 9.50 15.45 -2.70
C LEU A 542 8.63 15.02 -1.52
N LYS A 543 7.86 15.95 -0.94
CA LYS A 543 6.87 15.68 0.10
C LYS A 543 5.72 16.67 -0.02
N SER A 544 4.48 16.19 0.15
CA SER A 544 3.27 17.01 0.00
C SER A 544 3.19 17.76 -1.35
N ALA A 545 3.66 17.10 -2.41
CA ALA A 545 3.72 17.69 -3.75
C ALA A 545 2.34 18.16 -4.24
N GLU A 546 1.28 17.43 -3.89
CA GLU A 546 -0.11 17.76 -4.22
C GLU A 546 -0.52 19.17 -3.77
N SER A 547 0.01 19.64 -2.64
CA SER A 547 -0.31 20.96 -2.10
C SER A 547 0.25 22.12 -2.92
N TRP A 548 1.23 21.84 -3.78
CA TRP A 548 1.89 22.84 -4.63
C TRP A 548 1.29 22.91 -6.03
N MET A 549 0.50 21.91 -6.45
CA MET A 549 0.13 21.73 -7.85
C MET A 549 -0.78 22.82 -8.40
N ASP A 550 -1.62 23.45 -7.58
CA ASP A 550 -2.42 24.60 -8.03
C ASP A 550 -1.53 25.79 -8.39
N ALA A 551 -0.52 26.09 -7.58
CA ALA A 551 0.42 27.15 -7.85
C ALA A 551 1.30 26.83 -9.10
N VAL A 552 1.75 25.58 -9.21
CA VAL A 552 2.51 25.10 -10.37
C VAL A 552 1.65 25.19 -11.64
N SER A 553 0.41 24.75 -11.58
CA SER A 553 -0.55 24.81 -12.69
C SER A 553 -0.80 26.24 -13.16
N ALA A 554 -1.12 27.14 -12.23
CA ALA A 554 -1.35 28.54 -12.52
C ALA A 554 -0.12 29.23 -13.15
N TYR A 555 1.08 28.80 -12.76
CA TYR A 555 2.32 29.41 -13.22
C TYR A 555 2.83 28.85 -14.55
N THR A 556 2.72 27.53 -14.75
CA THR A 556 3.26 26.82 -15.93
C THR A 556 2.25 26.66 -17.07
N GLY A 557 0.95 26.71 -16.75
CA GLY A 557 -0.13 26.38 -17.67
C GLY A 557 -0.38 24.87 -17.82
N SER A 558 0.36 24.02 -17.08
CA SER A 558 0.06 22.59 -17.00
C SER A 558 -1.14 22.37 -16.09
N ALA A 559 -2.32 22.10 -16.66
CA ALA A 559 -3.54 22.02 -15.88
C ALA A 559 -3.48 20.89 -14.84
N TYR A 560 -3.86 21.21 -13.61
CA TYR A 560 -3.98 20.26 -12.50
C TYR A 560 -5.45 19.99 -12.21
N HIS A 561 -5.85 18.73 -12.23
CA HIS A 561 -7.25 18.30 -12.09
C HIS A 561 -7.51 17.62 -10.74
N GLY A 562 -6.58 17.69 -9.81
CA GLY A 562 -6.69 17.08 -8.50
C GLY A 562 -5.90 15.77 -8.36
N TYR A 563 -6.17 15.06 -7.28
CA TYR A 563 -5.53 13.79 -6.97
C TYR A 563 -6.53 12.78 -6.42
N TYR A 564 -6.13 11.52 -6.43
CA TYR A 564 -6.84 10.46 -5.72
C TYR A 564 -5.87 9.65 -4.85
N SER A 565 -6.40 9.01 -3.81
CA SER A 565 -5.63 8.06 -3.01
C SER A 565 -5.58 6.70 -3.70
N VAL A 566 -4.39 6.14 -3.86
CA VAL A 566 -4.18 4.83 -4.44
C VAL A 566 -4.29 3.76 -3.36
N GLY A 567 -5.47 3.18 -3.25
CA GLY A 567 -5.72 1.99 -2.46
C GLY A 567 -5.77 2.19 -0.96
N LYS A 568 -6.98 2.12 -0.44
CA LYS A 568 -7.27 1.76 0.94
C LYS A 568 -8.02 0.44 0.95
N ASN A 569 -7.73 -0.39 1.95
CA ASN A 569 -8.42 -1.65 2.18
C ASN A 569 -8.29 -2.64 1.01
N TRP A 570 -9.31 -3.42 0.75
CA TRP A 570 -9.39 -4.44 -0.28
C TRP A 570 -9.40 -3.90 -1.72
N VAL A 571 -9.63 -2.59 -1.86
CA VAL A 571 -9.60 -1.89 -3.14
C VAL A 571 -8.23 -1.29 -3.31
N GLY A 572 -7.32 -2.04 -3.90
CA GLY A 572 -5.94 -1.65 -4.07
C GLY A 572 -5.63 -1.08 -5.43
N GLY A 573 -4.53 -0.37 -5.47
CA GLY A 573 -3.89 0.07 -6.68
C GLY A 573 -2.42 -0.28 -6.68
N VAL A 574 -1.82 -0.32 -7.85
CA VAL A 574 -0.40 -0.62 -8.01
C VAL A 574 0.26 0.52 -8.77
N HIS A 575 1.40 0.95 -8.27
CA HIS A 575 2.25 1.88 -8.99
C HIS A 575 3.04 1.15 -10.08
N PHE A 576 3.47 1.90 -11.08
CA PHE A 576 4.34 1.42 -12.14
C PHE A 576 5.40 2.48 -12.48
N VAL A 577 6.51 2.06 -13.04
CA VAL A 577 7.63 2.93 -13.40
C VAL A 577 8.13 2.60 -14.79
N LYS A 578 8.25 3.62 -15.63
CA LYS A 578 8.89 3.50 -16.94
C LYS A 578 10.41 3.71 -16.84
N GLU A 579 11.14 3.26 -17.84
CA GLU A 579 12.56 3.55 -17.95
C GLU A 579 12.81 5.06 -18.03
N HIS A 580 13.55 5.57 -17.05
CA HIS A 580 13.93 6.98 -16.98
C HIS A 580 15.20 7.13 -16.12
N PRO A 581 16.08 8.13 -16.39
CA PRO A 581 17.30 8.36 -15.62
C PRO A 581 17.09 8.54 -14.10
N LEU A 582 15.94 9.02 -13.65
CA LEU A 582 15.58 9.09 -12.23
C LEU A 582 15.61 7.72 -11.55
N PHE A 583 15.30 6.67 -12.28
CA PHE A 583 15.28 5.30 -11.74
C PHE A 583 16.51 4.48 -12.14
N ASN A 584 17.60 5.15 -12.58
CA ASN A 584 18.83 4.46 -12.93
C ASN A 584 19.38 3.60 -11.77
N GLY A 585 19.62 2.32 -12.05
CA GLY A 585 20.05 1.33 -11.06
C GLY A 585 18.93 0.73 -10.20
N LEU A 586 17.66 1.01 -10.54
CA LEU A 586 16.46 0.41 -9.96
C LEU A 586 15.67 -0.31 -11.08
N PRO A 587 14.80 -1.27 -10.76
CA PRO A 587 13.97 -1.93 -11.77
C PRO A 587 13.05 -0.95 -12.50
N VAL A 588 13.00 -1.00 -13.83
CA VAL A 588 12.18 -0.12 -14.68
C VAL A 588 11.34 -0.93 -15.67
N ASN A 589 10.33 -0.30 -16.26
CA ASN A 589 9.33 -0.93 -17.14
C ASN A 589 8.56 -2.06 -16.41
N VAL A 590 8.29 -1.84 -15.13
CA VAL A 590 7.65 -2.81 -14.23
C VAL A 590 6.54 -2.17 -13.39
N ALA A 591 5.63 -3.00 -12.90
CA ALA A 591 4.81 -2.64 -11.77
C ALA A 591 5.67 -2.64 -10.48
N MET A 592 5.39 -1.68 -9.59
CA MET A 592 6.16 -1.54 -8.35
C MET A 592 5.74 -2.61 -7.33
N GLY A 593 6.51 -3.67 -7.28
CA GLY A 593 6.40 -4.75 -6.31
C GLY A 593 7.30 -4.56 -5.10
N TRP A 594 7.73 -5.68 -4.49
CA TRP A 594 8.62 -5.67 -3.31
C TRP A 594 9.88 -4.81 -3.46
N PRO A 595 10.52 -4.64 -4.65
CA PRO A 595 11.69 -3.78 -4.78
C PRO A 595 11.45 -2.33 -4.38
N TYR A 596 10.19 -1.90 -4.42
CA TYR A 596 9.76 -0.54 -4.08
C TYR A 596 8.97 -0.44 -2.78
N GLN A 597 8.95 -1.48 -1.96
CA GLN A 597 8.12 -1.53 -0.73
C GLN A 597 8.32 -0.33 0.20
N ALA A 598 9.55 0.17 0.33
CA ALA A 598 9.83 1.35 1.15
C ALA A 598 9.16 2.63 0.63
N LEU A 599 8.89 2.72 -0.68
CA LEU A 599 8.31 3.90 -1.33
C LEU A 599 6.79 3.85 -1.45
N VAL A 600 6.19 2.64 -1.44
CA VAL A 600 4.75 2.43 -1.70
C VAL A 600 3.99 1.82 -0.52
N ARG A 601 4.63 1.67 0.64
CA ARG A 601 4.09 0.97 1.81
C ARG A 601 3.01 1.77 2.55
N ASN A 602 3.14 3.07 2.60
CA ASN A 602 2.26 3.90 3.42
C ASN A 602 0.95 4.23 2.66
N GLY A 603 -0.15 3.57 3.05
CA GLY A 603 -1.46 3.67 2.38
C GLY A 603 -2.03 5.09 2.30
N ASP A 604 -1.71 5.96 3.27
CA ASP A 604 -2.31 7.30 3.34
C ASP A 604 -1.66 8.31 2.38
N ARG A 605 -0.46 8.01 1.85
CA ARG A 605 0.29 8.91 0.97
C ARG A 605 0.44 8.43 -0.48
N ARG A 606 -0.24 7.37 -0.85
CA ARG A 606 -0.23 6.90 -2.24
C ARG A 606 -1.15 7.75 -3.09
N LEU A 607 -0.63 8.83 -3.61
CA LEU A 607 -1.41 9.76 -4.41
C LEU A 607 -1.09 9.60 -5.89
N GLY A 608 -2.13 9.53 -6.70
CA GLY A 608 -2.05 9.69 -8.14
C GLY A 608 -2.50 11.10 -8.52
N LEU A 609 -1.61 11.90 -9.11
CA LEU A 609 -1.91 13.27 -9.52
C LEU A 609 -2.39 13.30 -10.97
N HIS A 610 -3.38 14.13 -11.26
CA HIS A 610 -3.87 14.37 -12.61
C HIS A 610 -3.31 15.71 -13.11
N ILE A 611 -2.29 15.66 -13.95
CA ILE A 611 -1.59 16.83 -14.48
C ILE A 611 -1.44 16.69 -15.99
N ASP A 612 -1.83 17.72 -16.75
CA ASP A 612 -1.62 17.77 -18.17
C ASP A 612 -0.20 18.19 -18.53
N ASN A 613 0.25 17.81 -19.73
CA ASN A 613 1.53 18.26 -20.29
C ASN A 613 2.77 18.03 -19.40
N GLU A 614 2.75 17.01 -18.57
CA GLU A 614 3.90 16.55 -17.79
C GLU A 614 4.64 15.41 -18.50
N GLU A 615 5.89 15.20 -18.17
CA GLU A 615 6.58 13.95 -18.42
C GLU A 615 6.33 13.00 -17.24
N LEU A 616 5.41 12.05 -17.39
CA LEU A 616 5.19 11.01 -16.40
C LEU A 616 6.41 10.08 -16.35
N VAL A 617 6.95 9.84 -15.15
CA VAL A 617 8.04 8.89 -14.90
C VAL A 617 7.54 7.65 -14.17
N ALA A 618 6.73 7.83 -13.15
CA ALA A 618 6.03 6.75 -12.46
C ALA A 618 4.56 7.12 -12.29
N GLY A 619 3.70 6.15 -12.47
CA GLY A 619 2.25 6.34 -12.34
C GLY A 619 1.63 5.31 -11.40
N SER A 620 0.32 5.38 -11.27
CA SER A 620 -0.48 4.46 -10.50
C SER A 620 -1.82 4.18 -11.15
N TYR A 621 -2.31 2.98 -10.95
CA TYR A 621 -3.65 2.57 -11.34
C TYR A 621 -4.35 1.94 -10.15
N GLY A 622 -5.44 2.54 -9.73
CA GLY A 622 -6.37 2.00 -8.75
C GLY A 622 -7.61 1.46 -9.42
N SER A 623 -8.30 0.58 -8.74
CA SER A 623 -9.47 -0.12 -9.26
C SER A 623 -10.79 0.65 -9.10
N ALA A 624 -10.81 1.75 -8.36
CA ALA A 624 -11.97 2.63 -8.31
C ALA A 624 -12.07 3.48 -9.59
N PRO A 625 -13.26 4.02 -9.94
CA PRO A 625 -13.44 4.65 -11.23
C PRO A 625 -12.40 5.73 -11.54
N PHE A 626 -11.71 5.56 -12.67
CA PHE A 626 -10.77 6.53 -13.23
C PHE A 626 -9.54 6.88 -12.36
N ASN A 627 -9.11 5.98 -11.47
CA ASN A 627 -7.96 6.20 -10.60
C ASN A 627 -6.63 5.92 -11.32
N LEU A 628 -6.38 6.67 -12.40
CA LEU A 628 -5.11 6.70 -13.10
C LEU A 628 -4.43 8.03 -12.84
N GLY A 629 -3.16 8.04 -12.47
CA GLY A 629 -2.47 9.29 -12.20
C GLY A 629 -0.97 9.11 -12.10
N SER A 630 -0.29 10.23 -11.91
CA SER A 630 1.16 10.32 -11.83
C SER A 630 1.62 10.32 -10.38
N ALA A 631 2.60 9.48 -10.06
CA ALA A 631 3.25 9.45 -8.75
C ALA A 631 4.63 10.13 -8.78
N VAL A 632 5.30 10.13 -9.92
CA VAL A 632 6.53 10.89 -10.18
C VAL A 632 6.43 11.50 -11.57
N GLY A 633 6.63 12.80 -11.66
CA GLY A 633 6.58 13.51 -12.92
C GLY A 633 7.51 14.71 -12.98
N ILE A 634 7.64 15.24 -14.19
CA ILE A 634 8.51 16.39 -14.51
C ILE A 634 7.70 17.39 -15.32
N ILE A 635 7.70 18.65 -14.88
CA ILE A 635 7.04 19.75 -15.55
C ILE A 635 8.10 20.77 -15.97
N SER A 636 8.11 21.14 -17.24
CA SER A 636 9.00 22.19 -17.74
C SER A 636 8.52 23.57 -17.28
N CYS A 637 9.44 24.41 -16.80
CA CYS A 637 9.13 25.74 -16.32
C CYS A 637 10.22 26.73 -16.74
N GLY A 638 10.05 27.39 -17.84
CA GLY A 638 11.02 28.35 -18.41
C GLY A 638 12.38 27.69 -18.69
N LYS A 639 13.44 28.14 -18.00
CA LYS A 639 14.79 27.58 -18.15
C LYS A 639 15.05 26.34 -17.28
N GLY A 640 14.18 26.04 -16.29
CA GLY A 640 14.35 24.95 -15.36
C GLY A 640 13.21 23.93 -15.42
N LYS A 641 13.22 23.02 -14.46
CA LYS A 641 12.24 21.93 -14.35
C LYS A 641 11.73 21.81 -12.92
N ILE A 642 10.48 21.39 -12.81
CA ILE A 642 9.85 21.03 -11.55
C ILE A 642 9.72 19.50 -11.56
N TYR A 643 10.36 18.86 -10.62
CA TYR A 643 10.25 17.42 -10.35
C TYR A 643 9.33 17.26 -9.16
N TYR A 644 8.44 16.29 -9.19
CA TYR A 644 7.62 15.98 -8.05
C TYR A 644 7.53 14.48 -7.80
N SER A 645 7.28 14.12 -6.55
CA SER A 645 7.05 12.74 -6.12
C SER A 645 6.01 12.69 -5.01
N THR A 646 5.07 11.76 -5.13
CA THR A 646 4.12 11.41 -4.06
C THR A 646 4.52 10.12 -3.32
N LEU A 647 5.65 9.52 -3.71
CA LEU A 647 6.19 8.32 -3.08
C LEU A 647 6.79 8.65 -1.69
N ASP A 648 6.83 7.68 -0.79
CA ASP A 648 7.36 7.81 0.58
C ASP A 648 8.90 7.92 0.60
N LEU A 649 9.44 8.81 -0.21
CA LEU A 649 10.88 8.96 -0.39
C LEU A 649 11.54 9.62 0.84
N VAL A 650 11.05 10.77 1.27
CA VAL A 650 11.69 11.61 2.29
C VAL A 650 11.70 10.90 3.65
N ASP A 651 10.61 10.29 4.02
CA ASP A 651 10.46 9.62 5.32
C ASP A 651 11.36 8.37 5.45
N ASN A 652 11.79 7.80 4.33
CA ASN A 652 12.69 6.65 4.28
C ASN A 652 14.18 7.01 4.19
N LEU A 653 14.58 8.26 4.00
CA LEU A 653 16.00 8.62 3.86
C LEU A 653 16.83 8.25 5.09
N ASN A 654 16.28 8.37 6.29
CA ASN A 654 16.95 8.05 7.56
C ASN A 654 16.52 6.70 8.15
N ASN A 655 15.66 5.96 7.48
CA ASN A 655 15.25 4.63 7.92
C ASN A 655 16.45 3.67 7.85
N PRO A 656 16.80 2.94 8.93
CA PRO A 656 17.95 2.03 8.95
C PRO A 656 17.75 0.75 8.14
N ALA A 657 16.52 0.42 7.74
CA ALA A 657 16.24 -0.79 6.97
C ALA A 657 16.94 -0.76 5.61
N ALA A 658 17.43 -1.92 5.15
CA ALA A 658 18.10 -2.05 3.86
C ALA A 658 17.19 -1.68 2.67
N ALA A 659 15.89 -1.92 2.78
CA ALA A 659 14.88 -1.51 1.79
C ALA A 659 14.87 0.01 1.54
N ALA A 660 15.27 0.81 2.53
CA ALA A 660 15.32 2.27 2.42
C ALA A 660 16.45 2.77 1.50
N ASP A 661 17.41 1.92 1.12
CA ASP A 661 18.44 2.29 0.13
C ASP A 661 17.82 2.62 -1.25
N VAL A 662 16.64 2.11 -1.55
CA VAL A 662 15.87 2.50 -2.73
C VAL A 662 15.52 4.00 -2.70
N ALA A 663 15.06 4.49 -1.55
CA ALA A 663 14.75 5.90 -1.36
C ALA A 663 16.02 6.77 -1.47
N ARG A 664 17.13 6.35 -0.84
CA ARG A 664 18.42 7.04 -0.92
C ARG A 664 18.95 7.10 -2.34
N LYS A 665 18.86 5.98 -3.06
CA LYS A 665 19.27 5.91 -4.48
C LYS A 665 18.42 6.85 -5.34
N LEU A 666 17.11 6.81 -5.18
CA LEU A 666 16.19 7.67 -5.92
C LEU A 666 16.43 9.15 -5.61
N PHE A 667 16.64 9.51 -4.35
CA PHE A 667 16.99 10.87 -3.95
C PHE A 667 18.30 11.35 -4.60
N CYS A 668 19.35 10.52 -4.57
CA CYS A 668 20.61 10.82 -5.25
C CYS A 668 20.42 11.02 -6.75
N ASN A 669 19.57 10.22 -7.40
CA ASN A 669 19.26 10.37 -8.81
C ASN A 669 18.48 11.66 -9.12
N PHE A 670 17.54 12.09 -8.23
CA PHE A 670 16.88 13.40 -8.34
C PHE A 670 17.89 14.54 -8.32
N ILE A 671 18.81 14.54 -7.36
CA ILE A 671 19.86 15.56 -7.25
C ILE A 671 20.82 15.53 -8.43
N LEU A 672 21.18 14.34 -8.91
CA LEU A 672 22.06 14.21 -10.08
C LEU A 672 21.41 14.82 -11.33
N LEU A 673 20.18 14.38 -11.63
CA LEU A 673 19.47 14.81 -12.84
C LEU A 673 19.11 16.32 -12.80
N SER A 674 18.91 16.87 -11.60
CA SER A 674 18.62 18.30 -11.44
C SER A 674 19.80 19.21 -11.83
N LYS A 675 21.02 18.69 -11.96
CA LYS A 675 22.22 19.44 -12.39
C LYS A 675 22.50 19.33 -13.87
N ASP A 676 21.99 18.30 -14.54
CA ASP A 676 22.15 18.11 -15.98
C ASP A 676 21.17 19.05 -16.70
N ARG A 677 21.71 20.17 -17.25
CA ARG A 677 20.97 21.24 -17.91
C ARG A 677 20.86 21.01 -19.42
#